data_1ddc5973849d0853b1b227318421d83d
#
_entry.id   1ddc5973849d0853b1b227318421d83d
#
_cell.length_a   1.000
_cell.length_b   1.000
_cell.length_c   1.000
_cell.angle_alpha   90.00
_cell.angle_beta   90.00
_cell.angle_gamma   90.00
#
_symmetry.space_group_name_H-M   'P 1'
#
loop_
_entity.id
_entity.type
_entity.pdbx_description
1 polymer ?
#
loop_
_entity_poly.entity_id
_entity_poly.type
_entity_poly.pdbx_seq_one_letter_code
_entity_poly.pdbx_strand_id
1 'polypeptide(L)'
;MDKFLYFLVIILTVFSCDYTQKSTRSIEDLVPKNASVVLSINSLEGFQSAINNNALISKTGVFKSLKKALIPLDSLKSLSPLLVCVNKEVKSQVFTFITHQRNLSSTDTLLMPYITLDSILVASTSAAILESVKMQSTSEYSKLSKLQQTSNTFSVYCKTFPELKSIPILNSQSVYFGFNITPESIAMNGTILDQKSQNKWFTLFKTLEPQPQSLQTIIPAESTRVNSFNYTDFEQLTRNIDSAGFVSKASTLAKAFFSTTKEIGSFETSEGTGIALKSIDINATYEALSSFQNELSSFRSVPLFEFTELSLFTDAFGPLLSSISPTKFIILEDYLVFSDSEKVLQLVISNYLNKNTLETFDAYETIQSALSDEASFQTYFDTPSLGTVLNELFDSTLKEKDLSAYKLSALQLVKDDHIVHVNSILQKSKSKQSKTQISEAFSLTLSNDILMDPVFVTNHRTKKKDILVQDMDHNLYLISNKGVILWKKKLKGPVLGTVEQVDLYRNGRLQLAFATPNRLYIIDRNGKNVERFPLKFKDEITQPLAIFDYDKQRNYRFLITQNKNLLMYDSKGKSVKGFKYKAAQPIGSQPKHFRVRGKDYIVFSAGNELKLLDRRGTIRVKVKEPIDFSGEAIYFYNSLFTTTNTKGDLIQVNSKGNVSRQTLGLDAKHDITSSSKTLVTRSENKLSIKSNSVELEYGSYSPPSLFYLRDKIYISITDLQAQKIWLFDSQAKPFASVPVFGTSAIDLANADADAPLEFVTKGDSNSLIMYQLY
;
A
#
# COMPACT_ATOMS: atom_id res chain seq x y z
N MET A 1 -41.52 -24.60 62.86
CA MET A 1 -40.25 -24.43 62.08
C MET A 1 -39.62 -23.03 62.23
N ASP A 2 -40.34 -22.01 62.60
CA ASP A 2 -39.86 -20.63 62.67
C ASP A 2 -39.06 -20.23 63.92
N LYS A 3 -39.24 -20.98 65.04
CA LYS A 3 -38.48 -20.71 66.30
C LYS A 3 -37.05 -21.26 66.28
N PHE A 4 -36.74 -22.23 65.44
CA PHE A 4 -35.41 -22.80 65.30
C PHE A 4 -34.51 -21.93 64.37
N LEU A 5 -35.13 -21.23 63.45
CA LEU A 5 -34.40 -20.30 62.52
C LEU A 5 -33.98 -19.01 63.25
N TYR A 6 -34.78 -18.52 64.20
CA TYR A 6 -34.43 -17.34 65.01
C TYR A 6 -33.32 -17.65 66.03
N PHE A 7 -33.22 -18.90 66.51
CA PHE A 7 -32.17 -19.30 67.46
C PHE A 7 -30.80 -19.48 66.68
N LEU A 8 -30.83 -19.87 65.44
CA LEU A 8 -29.63 -20.01 64.59
C LEU A 8 -29.08 -18.64 64.17
N VAL A 9 -29.93 -17.63 63.96
CA VAL A 9 -29.53 -16.26 63.62
C VAL A 9 -28.92 -15.54 64.83
N ILE A 10 -29.39 -15.79 66.03
CA ILE A 10 -28.85 -15.21 67.31
C ILE A 10 -27.51 -15.83 67.68
N ILE A 11 -27.24 -17.11 67.36
CA ILE A 11 -25.90 -17.72 67.57
C ILE A 11 -24.87 -17.21 66.57
N LEU A 12 -25.28 -16.80 65.35
CA LEU A 12 -24.36 -16.22 64.32
C LEU A 12 -23.98 -14.76 64.59
N THR A 13 -24.71 -14.05 65.49
CA THR A 13 -24.39 -12.63 65.79
C THR A 13 -23.53 -12.47 67.07
N VAL A 14 -23.21 -13.54 67.80
CA VAL A 14 -22.40 -13.44 69.03
C VAL A 14 -20.95 -13.89 68.86
N PHE A 15 -20.58 -14.36 67.62
CA PHE A 15 -19.19 -14.63 67.26
C PHE A 15 -18.67 -13.61 66.19
N SER A 16 -19.06 -12.33 66.31
CA SER A 16 -18.31 -11.26 65.74
C SER A 16 -17.10 -10.99 66.64
N CYS A 17 -16.09 -11.84 66.54
CA CYS A 17 -14.77 -11.42 66.97
C CYS A 17 -14.38 -10.20 66.05
N ASP A 18 -14.21 -9.06 66.68
CA ASP A 18 -13.46 -7.95 66.12
C ASP A 18 -12.04 -8.44 65.81
N TYR A 19 -11.89 -9.06 64.64
CA TYR A 19 -10.62 -9.05 63.96
C TYR A 19 -10.42 -7.58 63.54
N THR A 20 -9.82 -6.78 64.38
CA THR A 20 -9.03 -5.65 63.92
C THR A 20 -8.03 -6.22 62.96
N GLN A 21 -8.38 -6.21 61.67
CA GLN A 21 -7.44 -6.41 60.60
C GLN A 21 -6.41 -5.30 60.79
N LYS A 22 -5.26 -5.63 61.43
CA LYS A 22 -4.06 -4.83 61.26
C LYS A 22 -3.87 -4.73 59.75
N SER A 23 -4.15 -3.57 59.19
CA SER A 23 -3.90 -3.31 57.76
C SER A 23 -2.40 -3.53 57.57
N THR A 24 -2.05 -4.71 57.07
CA THR A 24 -0.69 -4.99 56.65
C THR A 24 -0.37 -4.05 55.51
N ARG A 25 0.66 -3.21 55.67
CA ARG A 25 1.15 -2.32 54.59
C ARG A 25 1.41 -3.15 53.33
N SER A 26 1.08 -2.58 52.20
CA SER A 26 1.47 -3.15 50.88
C SER A 26 2.85 -2.66 50.48
N ILE A 27 3.51 -3.35 49.54
CA ILE A 27 4.82 -2.92 49.02
C ILE A 27 4.73 -1.51 48.38
N GLU A 28 3.58 -1.15 47.83
CA GLU A 28 3.27 0.14 47.19
C GLU A 28 3.22 1.30 48.20
N ASP A 29 2.84 1.02 49.44
CA ASP A 29 2.76 2.04 50.49
C ASP A 29 4.12 2.51 50.95
N LEU A 30 5.15 1.67 50.76
CA LEU A 30 6.54 1.95 51.13
C LEU A 30 7.38 2.65 50.04
N VAL A 31 6.77 2.97 48.90
CA VAL A 31 7.44 3.73 47.86
C VAL A 31 7.76 5.15 48.37
N PRO A 32 9.03 5.61 48.35
CA PRO A 32 9.41 6.93 48.85
C PRO A 32 8.60 8.05 48.20
N LYS A 33 8.08 9.02 48.97
CA LYS A 33 7.27 10.14 48.48
C LYS A 33 7.99 11.04 47.46
N ASN A 34 9.33 11.07 47.50
CA ASN A 34 10.19 11.84 46.62
C ASN A 34 10.74 10.98 45.45
N ALA A 35 10.27 9.75 45.27
CA ALA A 35 10.63 8.96 44.11
C ALA A 35 10.17 9.66 42.83
N SER A 36 11.09 9.88 41.90
CA SER A 36 10.79 10.50 40.60
C SER A 36 10.31 9.46 39.59
N VAL A 37 10.83 8.22 39.72
CA VAL A 37 10.45 7.09 38.86
C VAL A 37 10.32 5.84 39.73
N VAL A 38 9.28 5.04 39.49
CA VAL A 38 9.11 3.71 40.12
C VAL A 38 8.91 2.68 39.00
N LEU A 39 9.78 1.66 38.98
CA LEU A 39 9.60 0.49 38.12
C LEU A 39 8.97 -0.61 38.98
N SER A 40 7.91 -1.21 38.49
CA SER A 40 7.28 -2.42 39.04
C SER A 40 7.63 -3.60 38.14
N ILE A 41 8.37 -4.55 38.66
CA ILE A 41 8.88 -5.73 37.95
C ILE A 41 8.20 -6.97 38.56
N ASN A 42 7.38 -7.65 37.76
CA ASN A 42 6.66 -8.84 38.20
C ASN A 42 7.57 -10.06 38.37
N SER A 43 8.58 -10.21 37.52
CA SER A 43 9.62 -11.24 37.59
C SER A 43 10.97 -10.62 37.17
N LEU A 44 11.96 -10.65 38.07
CA LEU A 44 13.29 -10.11 37.74
C LEU A 44 13.95 -10.88 36.61
N GLU A 45 13.86 -12.21 36.60
CA GLU A 45 14.39 -13.06 35.54
C GLU A 45 13.69 -12.78 34.19
N GLY A 46 12.36 -12.69 34.19
CA GLY A 46 11.57 -12.34 33.00
C GLY A 46 11.93 -10.94 32.44
N PHE A 47 12.09 -9.96 33.34
CA PHE A 47 12.53 -8.61 32.97
C PHE A 47 13.95 -8.61 32.36
N GLN A 48 14.93 -9.27 33.02
CA GLN A 48 16.30 -9.35 32.51
C GLN A 48 16.36 -10.07 31.15
N SER A 49 15.60 -11.16 31.00
CA SER A 49 15.49 -11.88 29.73
C SER A 49 14.93 -10.98 28.64
N ALA A 50 13.82 -10.29 28.88
CA ALA A 50 13.15 -9.42 27.90
C ALA A 50 14.06 -8.28 27.42
N ILE A 51 14.71 -7.54 28.34
CA ILE A 51 15.59 -6.40 27.98
C ILE A 51 16.90 -6.83 27.32
N ASN A 52 17.38 -8.05 27.61
CA ASN A 52 18.61 -8.57 26.99
C ASN A 52 18.36 -9.11 25.58
N ASN A 53 17.19 -9.72 25.34
CA ASN A 53 16.82 -10.33 24.07
C ASN A 53 16.24 -9.30 23.06
N ASN A 54 15.84 -8.11 23.51
CA ASN A 54 15.39 -7.06 22.60
C ASN A 54 16.58 -6.20 22.17
N ALA A 55 16.97 -6.31 20.89
CA ALA A 55 18.13 -5.64 20.33
C ALA A 55 18.05 -4.10 20.40
N LEU A 56 16.85 -3.51 20.26
CA LEU A 56 16.64 -2.07 20.29
C LEU A 56 16.91 -1.53 21.71
N ILE A 57 16.29 -2.11 22.73
CA ILE A 57 16.50 -1.71 24.13
C ILE A 57 17.96 -1.85 24.54
N SER A 58 18.60 -2.94 24.12
CA SER A 58 20.02 -3.17 24.41
C SER A 58 20.90 -2.04 23.86
N LYS A 59 20.58 -1.50 22.68
CA LYS A 59 21.35 -0.40 22.03
C LYS A 59 21.10 0.97 22.64
N THR A 60 19.91 1.25 23.16
CA THR A 60 19.62 2.54 23.82
C THR A 60 20.43 2.74 25.10
N GLY A 61 20.85 1.67 25.74
CA GLY A 61 21.56 1.73 27.02
C GLY A 61 20.74 2.22 28.20
N VAL A 62 19.43 2.43 28.01
CA VAL A 62 18.50 3.01 29.02
C VAL A 62 18.53 2.27 30.36
N PHE A 63 18.72 0.96 30.37
CA PHE A 63 18.80 0.16 31.59
C PHE A 63 20.21 -0.07 32.10
N LYS A 64 21.24 0.58 31.56
CA LYS A 64 22.64 0.35 31.97
C LYS A 64 22.89 0.67 33.44
N SER A 65 22.36 1.79 33.95
CA SER A 65 22.47 2.18 35.36
C SER A 65 21.65 1.24 36.25
N LEU A 66 20.46 0.87 35.86
CA LEU A 66 19.63 -0.08 36.57
C LEU A 66 20.26 -1.48 36.65
N LYS A 67 20.84 -2.00 35.57
CA LYS A 67 21.58 -3.28 35.58
C LYS A 67 22.70 -3.26 36.60
N LYS A 68 23.48 -2.18 36.71
CA LYS A 68 24.51 -2.03 37.72
C LYS A 68 23.96 -2.01 39.15
N ALA A 69 22.82 -1.31 39.35
CA ALA A 69 22.18 -1.20 40.65
C ALA A 69 21.53 -2.52 41.12
N LEU A 70 21.19 -3.43 40.20
CA LEU A 70 20.64 -4.75 40.48
C LEU A 70 21.66 -5.80 40.86
N ILE A 71 22.98 -5.60 40.54
CA ILE A 71 24.05 -6.57 40.85
C ILE A 71 24.04 -7.07 42.31
N PRO A 72 23.85 -6.20 43.32
CA PRO A 72 23.80 -6.68 44.71
C PRO A 72 22.62 -7.60 45.04
N LEU A 73 21.63 -7.68 44.14
CA LEU A 73 20.42 -8.50 44.26
C LEU A 73 20.47 -9.78 43.41
N ASP A 74 21.53 -9.98 42.60
CA ASP A 74 21.66 -11.15 41.70
C ASP A 74 21.76 -12.49 42.44
N SER A 75 22.17 -12.47 43.71
CA SER A 75 22.17 -13.64 44.57
C SER A 75 20.82 -14.07 45.07
N LEU A 76 19.79 -13.18 44.96
CA LEU A 76 18.44 -13.41 45.43
C LEU A 76 17.62 -14.12 44.33
N LYS A 77 17.32 -15.39 44.58
CA LYS A 77 16.50 -16.17 43.65
C LYS A 77 15.01 -15.74 43.78
N SER A 78 14.40 -15.46 42.62
CA SER A 78 12.93 -15.26 42.52
C SER A 78 12.38 -14.02 43.24
N LEU A 79 12.95 -12.84 42.99
CA LEU A 79 12.34 -11.58 43.46
C LEU A 79 11.07 -11.26 42.63
N SER A 80 9.91 -11.49 43.22
CA SER A 80 8.61 -11.24 42.57
C SER A 80 7.54 -10.93 43.62
N PRO A 81 6.83 -9.78 43.53
CA PRO A 81 7.16 -8.60 42.73
C PRO A 81 8.35 -7.79 43.30
N LEU A 82 9.01 -7.00 42.48
CA LEU A 82 10.10 -6.08 42.85
C LEU A 82 9.74 -4.65 42.41
N LEU A 83 9.67 -3.72 43.37
CA LEU A 83 9.62 -2.29 43.05
C LEU A 83 11.04 -1.68 43.08
N VAL A 84 11.42 -0.94 42.06
CA VAL A 84 12.65 -0.19 41.99
C VAL A 84 12.32 1.30 41.93
N CYS A 85 12.58 2.01 43.02
CA CYS A 85 12.36 3.45 43.10
C CYS A 85 13.66 4.20 42.80
N VAL A 86 13.58 5.22 41.93
CA VAL A 86 14.69 6.06 41.56
C VAL A 86 14.44 7.47 42.10
N ASN A 87 15.36 7.94 42.93
CA ASN A 87 15.38 9.31 43.46
C ASN A 87 16.56 10.03 42.85
N LYS A 88 16.33 11.27 42.40
CA LYS A 88 17.39 12.13 41.86
C LYS A 88 17.96 13.01 42.97
N GLU A 89 19.20 12.80 43.37
CA GLU A 89 19.94 13.67 44.26
C GLU A 89 20.91 14.57 43.43
N VAL A 90 21.44 15.62 44.05
CA VAL A 90 22.22 16.67 43.35
C VAL A 90 23.42 16.13 42.57
N LYS A 91 24.00 14.99 42.97
CA LYS A 91 25.20 14.40 42.32
C LYS A 91 25.08 12.93 41.96
N SER A 92 23.95 12.25 42.25
CA SER A 92 23.82 10.81 42.03
C SER A 92 22.34 10.38 41.91
N GLN A 93 22.11 9.22 41.28
CA GLN A 93 20.82 8.52 41.33
C GLN A 93 20.87 7.58 42.53
N VAL A 94 19.84 7.65 43.38
CA VAL A 94 19.64 6.73 44.50
C VAL A 94 18.59 5.71 44.10
N PHE A 95 18.91 4.45 44.30
CA PHE A 95 18.00 3.33 44.05
C PHE A 95 17.50 2.74 45.35
N THR A 96 16.18 2.52 45.44
CA THR A 96 15.52 1.83 46.56
C THR A 96 14.76 0.65 46.00
N PHE A 97 14.95 -0.52 46.59
CA PHE A 97 14.36 -1.79 46.18
C PHE A 97 13.36 -2.24 47.25
N ILE A 98 12.14 -2.58 46.87
CA ILE A 98 11.08 -3.00 47.77
C ILE A 98 10.51 -4.33 47.29
N THR A 99 10.49 -5.35 48.16
CA THR A 99 9.97 -6.66 47.83
C THR A 99 9.50 -7.38 49.10
N HIS A 100 8.82 -8.52 48.99
CA HIS A 100 8.42 -9.30 50.13
C HIS A 100 9.62 -10.04 50.78
N GLN A 101 9.72 -10.03 52.11
CA GLN A 101 10.80 -10.69 52.87
C GLN A 101 10.89 -12.19 52.56
N ARG A 102 9.76 -12.86 52.29
CA ARG A 102 9.71 -14.29 51.88
C ARG A 102 10.57 -14.64 50.68
N ASN A 103 10.99 -13.63 49.92
CA ASN A 103 11.87 -13.77 48.74
C ASN A 103 13.35 -13.86 49.14
N LEU A 104 13.68 -13.75 50.46
CA LEU A 104 15.02 -13.94 50.97
C LEU A 104 15.15 -15.34 51.60
N SER A 105 16.21 -16.06 51.25
CA SER A 105 16.58 -17.25 51.99
C SER A 105 17.42 -16.86 53.24
N SER A 106 17.45 -17.71 54.26
CA SER A 106 18.26 -17.47 55.46
C SER A 106 19.76 -17.39 55.24
N THR A 107 20.22 -17.74 54.06
CA THR A 107 21.64 -17.72 53.63
C THR A 107 22.02 -16.52 52.78
N ASP A 108 21.06 -15.68 52.39
CA ASP A 108 21.32 -14.56 51.52
C ASP A 108 21.89 -13.35 52.26
N THR A 109 23.01 -12.85 51.86
CA THR A 109 23.65 -11.64 52.41
C THR A 109 23.45 -10.49 51.45
N LEU A 110 22.64 -9.49 51.80
CA LEU A 110 22.48 -8.27 51.06
C LEU A 110 23.71 -7.34 51.22
N LEU A 111 24.35 -6.96 50.13
CA LEU A 111 25.52 -6.07 50.14
C LEU A 111 25.17 -4.57 50.21
N MET A 112 23.96 -4.23 50.65
CA MET A 112 23.48 -2.85 50.80
C MET A 112 22.65 -2.68 52.09
N PRO A 113 22.53 -1.44 52.65
CA PRO A 113 21.65 -1.17 53.77
C PRO A 113 20.19 -1.54 53.52
N TYR A 114 19.54 -2.19 54.47
CA TYR A 114 18.13 -2.56 54.35
C TYR A 114 17.39 -2.49 55.69
N ILE A 115 16.08 -2.44 55.61
CA ILE A 115 15.12 -2.55 56.75
C ILE A 115 14.02 -3.55 56.38
N THR A 116 13.40 -4.13 57.40
CA THR A 116 12.22 -4.98 57.22
C THR A 116 11.06 -4.35 57.96
N LEU A 117 9.92 -4.18 57.29
CA LEU A 117 8.67 -3.61 57.84
C LEU A 117 7.50 -4.51 57.42
N ASP A 118 6.74 -5.05 58.39
CA ASP A 118 5.53 -5.87 58.13
C ASP A 118 5.77 -6.97 57.06
N SER A 119 6.90 -7.70 57.13
CA SER A 119 7.30 -8.73 56.17
C SER A 119 7.65 -8.20 54.77
N ILE A 120 7.93 -6.89 54.63
CA ILE A 120 8.42 -6.26 53.42
C ILE A 120 9.88 -5.83 53.63
N LEU A 121 10.73 -6.21 52.70
CA LEU A 121 12.12 -5.80 52.65
C LEU A 121 12.24 -4.50 51.85
N VAL A 122 12.90 -3.50 52.41
CA VAL A 122 13.28 -2.26 51.77
C VAL A 122 14.78 -2.11 51.85
N ALA A 123 15.47 -2.14 50.72
CA ALA A 123 16.91 -1.94 50.61
C ALA A 123 17.21 -0.67 49.78
N SER A 124 18.16 0.14 50.20
CA SER A 124 18.50 1.38 49.50
C SER A 124 19.97 1.71 49.53
N THR A 125 20.44 2.39 48.46
CA THR A 125 21.80 2.96 48.40
C THR A 125 21.95 4.22 49.27
N SER A 126 20.84 4.72 49.88
CA SER A 126 20.80 5.86 50.81
C SER A 126 20.11 5.52 52.14
N ALA A 127 20.86 5.64 53.25
CA ALA A 127 20.32 5.43 54.58
C ALA A 127 19.24 6.44 54.96
N ALA A 128 19.31 7.67 54.48
CA ALA A 128 18.33 8.73 54.74
C ALA A 128 16.95 8.37 54.16
N ILE A 129 16.89 7.70 53.02
CA ILE A 129 15.62 7.22 52.42
C ILE A 129 15.01 6.11 53.26
N LEU A 130 15.81 5.18 53.80
CA LEU A 130 15.31 4.11 54.67
C LEU A 130 14.62 4.69 55.92
N GLU A 131 15.17 5.70 56.54
CA GLU A 131 14.55 6.37 57.69
C GLU A 131 13.25 7.07 57.30
N SER A 132 13.21 7.76 56.14
CA SER A 132 12.00 8.40 55.66
C SER A 132 10.84 7.45 55.38
N VAL A 133 11.14 6.25 54.89
CA VAL A 133 10.15 5.21 54.59
C VAL A 133 9.57 4.60 55.84
N LYS A 134 10.33 4.48 56.93
CA LYS A 134 9.82 3.99 58.22
C LYS A 134 8.64 4.81 58.74
N MET A 135 8.65 6.12 58.56
CA MET A 135 7.65 7.07 59.02
C MET A 135 6.48 7.26 58.04
N GLN A 136 6.51 6.64 56.89
CA GLN A 136 5.50 6.82 55.85
C GLN A 136 4.31 5.89 56.03
N SER A 137 3.08 6.42 55.83
CA SER A 137 1.85 5.62 55.95
C SER A 137 1.34 5.16 54.58
N THR A 138 1.36 6.01 53.55
CA THR A 138 0.91 5.73 52.20
C THR A 138 1.70 6.54 51.16
N SER A 139 1.74 6.10 49.94
CA SER A 139 2.36 6.81 48.81
C SER A 139 1.33 7.20 47.74
N GLU A 140 1.61 8.23 46.94
CA GLU A 140 0.81 8.58 45.76
C GLU A 140 0.78 7.43 44.76
N TYR A 141 1.90 6.73 44.61
CA TYR A 141 2.04 5.54 43.79
C TYR A 141 1.04 4.46 44.13
N SER A 142 0.74 4.21 45.42
CA SER A 142 -0.18 3.13 45.83
C SER A 142 -1.61 3.34 45.33
N LYS A 143 -2.00 4.58 44.99
CA LYS A 143 -3.31 4.87 44.39
C LYS A 143 -3.32 4.50 42.89
N LEU A 144 -2.21 4.72 42.19
CA LEU A 144 -2.09 4.49 40.76
C LEU A 144 -1.74 3.04 40.42
N SER A 145 -1.03 2.35 41.31
CA SER A 145 -0.67 0.92 41.11
C SER A 145 -1.87 0.01 40.99
N LYS A 146 -3.03 0.41 41.52
CA LYS A 146 -4.30 -0.32 41.37
C LYS A 146 -4.82 -0.36 39.94
N LEU A 147 -4.30 0.50 39.04
CA LEU A 147 -4.61 0.51 37.62
C LEU A 147 -3.70 -0.45 36.82
N GLN A 148 -2.76 -1.12 37.50
CA GLN A 148 -1.75 -1.97 36.90
C GLN A 148 -2.34 -3.23 36.28
N GLN A 149 -1.96 -3.56 35.05
CA GLN A 149 -2.15 -4.89 34.49
C GLN A 149 -1.01 -5.82 34.91
N THR A 150 -1.35 -6.95 35.52
CA THR A 150 -0.38 -7.91 36.06
C THR A 150 0.38 -8.69 34.99
N SER A 151 -0.02 -8.61 33.72
CA SER A 151 0.58 -9.32 32.58
C SER A 151 1.77 -8.61 31.94
N ASN A 152 2.08 -7.37 32.33
CA ASN A 152 3.19 -6.61 31.75
C ASN A 152 4.56 -7.19 32.12
N THR A 153 5.55 -7.07 31.24
CA THR A 153 6.94 -7.40 31.54
C THR A 153 7.45 -6.55 32.71
N PHE A 154 7.15 -5.26 32.69
CA PHE A 154 7.34 -4.32 33.80
C PHE A 154 6.42 -3.11 33.56
N SER A 155 6.26 -2.30 34.63
CA SER A 155 5.54 -1.04 34.54
C SER A 155 6.42 0.10 35.10
N VAL A 156 6.19 1.31 34.58
CA VAL A 156 6.92 2.51 34.99
C VAL A 156 5.92 3.59 35.42
N TYR A 157 6.09 4.07 36.64
CA TYR A 157 5.47 5.33 37.07
C TYR A 157 6.48 6.46 37.02
N CYS A 158 6.13 7.57 36.39
CA CYS A 158 6.90 8.81 36.39
C CYS A 158 6.07 9.91 37.03
N LYS A 159 6.64 10.59 38.04
CA LYS A 159 6.00 11.75 38.65
C LYS A 159 5.90 12.92 37.68
N THR A 160 6.87 13.06 36.80
CA THR A 160 6.89 14.05 35.70
C THR A 160 7.51 13.38 34.49
N PHE A 161 6.77 13.34 33.39
CA PHE A 161 7.28 12.85 32.11
C PHE A 161 8.03 14.00 31.41
N PRO A 162 9.21 13.74 30.80
CA PRO A 162 9.99 14.78 30.15
C PRO A 162 9.23 15.38 28.98
N GLU A 163 9.47 16.67 28.71
CA GLU A 163 8.96 17.33 27.53
C GLU A 163 9.70 16.82 26.29
N LEU A 164 8.95 16.29 25.34
CA LEU A 164 9.45 15.85 24.03
C LEU A 164 8.99 16.83 22.97
N LYS A 165 9.93 17.45 22.24
CA LYS A 165 9.63 18.34 21.13
C LYS A 165 8.96 17.62 19.98
N SER A 166 9.35 16.36 19.76
CA SER A 166 8.78 15.49 18.72
C SER A 166 7.34 15.05 19.03
N ILE A 167 6.95 14.98 20.32
CA ILE A 167 5.60 14.60 20.77
C ILE A 167 5.19 15.44 21.98
N PRO A 168 4.93 16.74 21.81
CA PRO A 168 4.66 17.64 22.92
C PRO A 168 3.36 17.31 23.70
N ILE A 169 2.45 16.57 23.10
CA ILE A 169 1.19 16.13 23.71
C ILE A 169 1.40 15.20 24.92
N LEU A 170 2.55 14.53 25.04
CA LEU A 170 2.87 13.65 26.16
C LEU A 170 3.43 14.36 27.39
N ASN A 171 3.72 15.64 27.34
CA ASN A 171 4.24 16.38 28.48
C ASN A 171 3.21 16.41 29.63
N SER A 172 3.43 15.60 30.68
CA SER A 172 2.43 15.36 31.71
C SER A 172 3.03 15.00 33.06
N GLN A 173 2.22 15.17 34.13
CA GLN A 173 2.53 14.69 35.46
C GLN A 173 1.77 13.41 35.77
N SER A 174 2.33 12.58 36.68
CA SER A 174 1.72 11.34 37.17
C SER A 174 1.33 10.37 36.05
N VAL A 175 2.33 9.93 35.31
CA VAL A 175 2.18 9.01 34.17
C VAL A 175 2.49 7.59 34.63
N TYR A 176 1.64 6.66 34.22
CA TYR A 176 1.83 5.23 34.45
C TYR A 176 1.84 4.48 33.11
N PHE A 177 2.91 3.77 32.80
CA PHE A 177 3.07 2.98 31.60
C PHE A 177 3.40 1.51 31.92
N GLY A 178 2.67 0.58 31.32
CA GLY A 178 2.99 -0.84 31.29
C GLY A 178 3.69 -1.21 29.98
N PHE A 179 4.73 -2.01 30.06
CA PHE A 179 5.52 -2.44 28.91
C PHE A 179 5.47 -3.95 28.74
N ASN A 180 5.16 -4.38 27.53
CA ASN A 180 5.33 -5.76 27.07
C ASN A 180 6.46 -5.80 26.05
N ILE A 181 7.54 -6.49 26.39
CA ILE A 181 8.73 -6.55 25.59
C ILE A 181 8.99 -7.98 25.13
N THR A 182 9.11 -8.14 23.82
CA THR A 182 9.53 -9.38 23.17
C THR A 182 10.77 -9.11 22.30
N PRO A 183 11.46 -10.13 21.79
CA PRO A 183 12.52 -9.92 20.81
C PRO A 183 12.08 -9.15 19.56
N GLU A 184 10.78 -9.22 19.21
CA GLU A 184 10.20 -8.68 17.98
C GLU A 184 9.43 -7.37 18.19
N SER A 185 9.03 -7.05 19.44
CA SER A 185 8.16 -5.89 19.70
C SER A 185 8.43 -5.22 21.04
N ILE A 186 8.04 -3.95 21.13
CA ILE A 186 7.90 -3.17 22.35
C ILE A 186 6.50 -2.58 22.30
N ALA A 187 5.58 -3.11 23.09
CA ALA A 187 4.25 -2.54 23.26
C ALA A 187 4.17 -1.81 24.59
N MET A 188 3.58 -0.62 24.58
CA MET A 188 3.36 0.22 25.75
C MET A 188 1.88 0.57 25.84
N ASN A 189 1.28 0.27 27.00
CA ASN A 189 -0.06 0.71 27.34
C ASN A 189 0.03 1.53 28.62
N GLY A 190 -0.63 2.67 28.68
CA GLY A 190 -0.47 3.53 29.85
C GLY A 190 -1.68 4.38 30.14
N THR A 191 -1.57 5.08 31.26
CA THR A 191 -2.61 5.99 31.75
C THR A 191 -1.95 7.26 32.26
N ILE A 192 -2.46 8.39 31.83
CA ILE A 192 -2.09 9.72 32.31
C ILE A 192 -3.28 10.27 33.08
N LEU A 193 -3.06 10.73 34.30
CA LEU A 193 -4.09 11.41 35.10
C LEU A 193 -4.09 12.91 34.80
N ASP A 194 -5.21 13.40 34.30
CA ASP A 194 -5.43 14.83 33.97
C ASP A 194 -6.39 15.48 34.97
N GLN A 195 -6.18 15.25 36.26
CA GLN A 195 -7.10 15.68 37.34
C GLN A 195 -7.28 17.19 37.46
N LYS A 196 -6.36 18.00 36.93
CA LYS A 196 -6.40 19.48 37.06
C LYS A 196 -6.41 20.18 35.71
N SER A 197 -6.64 19.46 34.60
CA SER A 197 -6.54 20.01 33.23
C SER A 197 -5.26 20.80 33.00
N GLN A 198 -4.13 20.32 33.55
CA GLN A 198 -2.84 21.03 33.51
C GLN A 198 -2.14 20.89 32.17
N ASN A 199 -2.48 19.84 31.43
CA ASN A 199 -1.93 19.64 30.09
C ASN A 199 -2.83 20.31 29.06
N LYS A 200 -2.33 21.38 28.45
CA LYS A 200 -3.00 22.16 27.40
C LYS A 200 -3.48 21.26 26.24
N TRP A 201 -2.71 20.25 25.88
CA TRP A 201 -3.03 19.34 24.78
C TRP A 201 -4.23 18.45 25.08
N PHE A 202 -4.38 17.97 26.32
CA PHE A 202 -5.53 17.15 26.71
C PHE A 202 -6.82 17.95 26.84
N THR A 203 -6.68 19.26 27.15
CA THR A 203 -7.83 20.19 27.17
C THR A 203 -8.47 20.30 25.78
N LEU A 204 -7.71 20.11 24.68
CA LEU A 204 -8.25 20.13 23.31
C LEU A 204 -9.34 19.08 23.10
N PHE A 205 -9.23 17.92 23.75
CA PHE A 205 -10.16 16.80 23.59
C PHE A 205 -11.18 16.70 24.76
N LYS A 206 -11.29 17.73 25.60
CA LYS A 206 -12.23 17.75 26.71
C LYS A 206 -13.67 17.67 26.20
N THR A 207 -14.46 16.75 26.75
CA THR A 207 -15.87 16.51 26.37
C THR A 207 -16.10 16.10 24.90
N LEU A 208 -15.03 15.76 24.18
CA LEU A 208 -15.11 15.15 22.84
C LEU A 208 -14.94 13.64 23.02
N GLU A 209 -15.81 12.87 22.39
CA GLU A 209 -15.71 11.41 22.42
C GLU A 209 -14.67 10.93 21.40
N PRO A 210 -13.82 9.94 21.76
CA PRO A 210 -12.96 9.26 20.82
C PRO A 210 -13.76 8.66 19.65
N GLN A 211 -13.20 8.65 18.46
CA GLN A 211 -13.86 8.14 17.27
C GLN A 211 -12.97 7.13 16.52
N PRO A 212 -13.58 6.24 15.71
CA PRO A 212 -12.82 5.37 14.80
C PRO A 212 -11.98 6.18 13.83
N GLN A 213 -10.75 5.69 13.61
CA GLN A 213 -9.81 6.28 12.64
C GLN A 213 -10.10 5.74 11.24
N SER A 214 -9.97 6.57 10.22
CA SER A 214 -10.23 6.20 8.82
C SER A 214 -9.26 6.80 7.79
N LEU A 215 -8.45 7.79 8.17
CA LEU A 215 -7.55 8.45 7.22
C LEU A 215 -6.45 7.55 6.65
N GLN A 216 -6.13 6.42 7.30
CA GLN A 216 -5.21 5.42 6.76
C GLN A 216 -5.66 4.85 5.41
N THR A 217 -6.96 4.93 5.08
CA THR A 217 -7.53 4.48 3.81
C THR A 217 -7.11 5.38 2.64
N ILE A 218 -6.83 6.68 2.89
CA ILE A 218 -6.49 7.66 1.86
C ILE A 218 -5.01 8.05 1.86
N ILE A 219 -4.32 7.93 3.01
CA ILE A 219 -2.93 8.35 3.16
C ILE A 219 -1.98 7.36 2.47
N PRO A 220 -1.03 7.83 1.64
CA PRO A 220 -0.04 6.97 0.99
C PRO A 220 0.78 6.13 1.96
N ALA A 221 1.07 4.86 1.60
CA ALA A 221 1.83 3.93 2.42
C ALA A 221 3.27 4.39 2.72
N GLU A 222 3.88 5.19 1.84
CA GLU A 222 5.22 5.75 1.98
C GLU A 222 5.29 7.04 2.82
N SER A 223 4.19 7.45 3.47
CA SER A 223 4.20 8.63 4.33
C SER A 223 5.14 8.44 5.52
N THR A 224 5.98 9.46 5.79
CA THR A 224 7.03 9.38 6.80
C THR A 224 6.50 9.67 8.21
N ARG A 225 5.51 10.51 8.31
CA ARG A 225 4.80 10.87 9.52
C ARG A 225 3.34 11.14 9.22
N VAL A 226 2.46 10.63 10.06
CA VAL A 226 1.01 10.90 9.97
C VAL A 226 0.52 11.26 11.35
N ASN A 227 -0.20 12.37 11.48
CA ASN A 227 -0.91 12.73 12.68
C ASN A 227 -2.38 12.87 12.35
N SER A 228 -3.26 12.29 13.15
CA SER A 228 -4.71 12.47 13.00
C SER A 228 -5.37 12.71 14.35
N PHE A 229 -6.47 13.43 14.36
CA PHE A 229 -7.30 13.63 15.51
C PHE A 229 -8.78 13.68 15.09
N ASN A 230 -9.63 13.31 16.03
CA ASN A 230 -11.06 13.25 15.84
C ASN A 230 -11.78 14.30 16.70
N TYR A 231 -12.95 14.71 16.22
CA TYR A 231 -13.88 15.53 16.97
C TYR A 231 -15.32 15.19 16.57
N THR A 232 -16.20 15.20 17.53
CA THR A 232 -17.65 14.99 17.34
C THR A 232 -18.41 16.31 17.19
N ASP A 233 -17.81 17.41 17.65
CA ASP A 233 -18.37 18.76 17.63
C ASP A 233 -17.25 19.76 17.42
N PHE A 234 -17.25 20.42 16.24
CA PHE A 234 -16.24 21.42 15.88
C PHE A 234 -16.31 22.67 16.74
N GLU A 235 -17.50 23.13 17.12
CA GLU A 235 -17.64 24.30 18.00
C GLU A 235 -17.12 24.00 19.40
N GLN A 236 -17.35 22.76 19.92
CA GLN A 236 -16.77 22.36 21.19
C GLN A 236 -15.23 22.31 21.09
N LEU A 237 -14.68 21.79 20.00
CA LEU A 237 -13.23 21.78 19.79
C LEU A 237 -12.63 23.20 19.79
N THR A 238 -13.28 24.16 19.11
CA THR A 238 -12.80 25.57 19.12
C THR A 238 -12.85 26.19 20.51
N ARG A 239 -13.91 25.96 21.29
CA ARG A 239 -13.98 26.33 22.71
C ARG A 239 -12.85 25.73 23.55
N ASN A 240 -12.52 24.48 23.27
CA ASN A 240 -11.44 23.76 23.96
C ASN A 240 -10.07 24.36 23.60
N ILE A 241 -9.83 24.72 22.33
CA ILE A 241 -8.60 25.38 21.87
C ILE A 241 -8.39 26.68 22.62
N ASP A 242 -9.42 27.53 22.73
CA ASP A 242 -9.36 28.79 23.47
C ASP A 242 -9.14 28.55 24.98
N SER A 243 -9.81 27.57 25.57
CA SER A 243 -9.67 27.18 26.98
C SER A 243 -8.27 26.65 27.30
N ALA A 244 -7.59 26.05 26.35
CA ALA A 244 -6.21 25.59 26.47
C ALA A 244 -5.18 26.70 26.37
N GLY A 245 -5.62 27.94 26.12
CA GLY A 245 -4.77 29.14 25.95
C GLY A 245 -4.13 29.22 24.57
N PHE A 246 -4.67 28.50 23.57
CA PHE A 246 -4.41 28.78 22.17
C PHE A 246 -5.51 29.67 21.62
N VAL A 247 -5.28 30.37 20.52
CA VAL A 247 -6.29 31.27 19.94
C VAL A 247 -6.87 30.61 18.72
N SER A 248 -8.18 30.28 18.74
CA SER A 248 -8.92 29.90 17.54
C SER A 248 -9.54 31.13 16.88
N LYS A 249 -9.34 31.27 15.57
CA LYS A 249 -9.93 32.32 14.74
C LYS A 249 -10.89 31.73 13.71
N ALA A 250 -11.66 30.71 14.11
CA ALA A 250 -12.55 30.02 13.20
C ALA A 250 -13.56 30.96 12.54
N SER A 251 -13.45 31.14 11.23
CA SER A 251 -14.36 31.93 10.39
C SER A 251 -15.73 31.24 10.23
N THR A 252 -16.70 31.96 9.66
CA THR A 252 -17.99 31.38 9.28
C THR A 252 -17.82 30.21 8.33
N LEU A 253 -16.89 30.32 7.37
CA LEU A 253 -16.53 29.24 6.47
C LEU A 253 -15.99 28.03 7.23
N ALA A 254 -15.05 28.23 8.17
CA ALA A 254 -14.50 27.17 8.99
C ALA A 254 -15.59 26.41 9.75
N LYS A 255 -16.55 27.13 10.35
CA LYS A 255 -17.67 26.53 11.07
C LYS A 255 -18.57 25.70 10.13
N ALA A 256 -18.94 26.25 8.97
CA ALA A 256 -19.76 25.54 8.00
C ALA A 256 -19.06 24.29 7.45
N PHE A 257 -17.77 24.40 7.12
CA PHE A 257 -17.00 23.33 6.52
C PHE A 257 -16.66 22.23 7.53
N PHE A 258 -16.06 22.59 8.69
CA PHE A 258 -15.60 21.57 9.64
C PHE A 258 -16.74 20.92 10.45
N SER A 259 -17.94 21.52 10.49
CA SER A 259 -19.12 20.82 11.06
C SER A 259 -19.59 19.63 10.21
N THR A 260 -19.18 19.53 8.95
CA THR A 260 -19.45 18.40 8.06
C THR A 260 -18.35 17.35 8.04
N THR A 261 -17.32 17.49 8.88
CA THR A 261 -16.17 16.57 8.98
C THR A 261 -16.03 16.02 10.39
N LYS A 262 -15.33 14.91 10.56
CA LYS A 262 -15.16 14.26 11.87
C LYS A 262 -13.72 13.87 12.19
N GLU A 263 -12.88 13.72 11.22
CA GLU A 263 -11.47 13.35 11.36
C GLU A 263 -10.64 14.25 10.46
N ILE A 264 -9.55 14.74 11.00
CA ILE A 264 -8.57 15.52 10.25
C ILE A 264 -7.16 15.07 10.63
N GLY A 265 -6.27 15.06 9.66
CA GLY A 265 -4.88 14.69 9.88
C GLY A 265 -3.93 15.39 8.93
N SER A 266 -2.67 15.45 9.34
CA SER A 266 -1.56 15.87 8.49
C SER A 266 -0.67 14.67 8.17
N PHE A 267 -0.07 14.65 7.00
CA PHE A 267 0.89 13.65 6.59
C PHE A 267 2.04 14.28 5.81
N GLU A 268 3.20 13.64 5.90
CA GLU A 268 4.43 14.06 5.23
C GLU A 268 4.85 12.97 4.23
N THR A 269 5.28 13.40 3.05
CA THR A 269 5.82 12.52 1.98
C THR A 269 7.10 13.11 1.42
N SER A 270 7.80 12.41 0.54
CA SER A 270 8.96 12.95 -0.18
C SER A 270 8.62 14.14 -1.09
N GLU A 271 7.34 14.28 -1.51
CA GLU A 271 6.86 15.33 -2.42
C GLU A 271 6.30 16.56 -1.69
N GLY A 272 6.21 16.50 -0.35
CA GLY A 272 5.69 17.58 0.50
C GLY A 272 4.71 17.10 1.55
N THR A 273 3.91 18.02 2.06
CA THR A 273 2.94 17.78 3.14
C THR A 273 1.51 17.90 2.65
N GLY A 274 0.59 17.15 3.28
CA GLY A 274 -0.83 17.22 3.01
C GLY A 274 -1.67 17.22 4.28
N ILE A 275 -2.90 17.73 4.15
CA ILE A 275 -3.97 17.60 5.15
C ILE A 275 -5.04 16.71 4.55
N ALA A 276 -5.45 15.68 5.27
CA ALA A 276 -6.55 14.82 4.89
C ALA A 276 -7.71 14.97 5.88
N LEU A 277 -8.94 14.93 5.37
CA LEU A 277 -10.17 15.01 6.18
C LEU A 277 -11.14 13.91 5.76
N LYS A 278 -11.90 13.42 6.74
CA LYS A 278 -13.06 12.56 6.51
C LYS A 278 -14.34 13.35 6.66
N SER A 279 -15.13 13.41 5.61
CA SER A 279 -16.47 13.98 5.64
C SER A 279 -17.48 13.00 6.28
N ILE A 280 -18.49 13.53 6.97
CA ILE A 280 -19.66 12.79 7.43
C ILE A 280 -20.85 12.95 6.46
N ASP A 281 -20.83 14.00 5.64
CA ASP A 281 -21.78 14.26 4.56
C ASP A 281 -21.03 14.99 3.43
N ILE A 282 -20.64 14.27 2.42
CA ILE A 282 -19.84 14.82 1.31
C ILE A 282 -20.58 15.90 0.51
N ASN A 283 -21.91 15.79 0.39
CA ASN A 283 -22.69 16.81 -0.32
C ASN A 283 -22.71 18.13 0.44
N ALA A 284 -22.95 18.10 1.76
CA ALA A 284 -22.88 19.28 2.61
C ALA A 284 -21.46 19.87 2.64
N THR A 285 -20.43 19.01 2.65
CA THR A 285 -19.03 19.45 2.59
C THR A 285 -18.72 20.14 1.26
N TYR A 286 -19.20 19.58 0.16
CA TYR A 286 -19.03 20.16 -1.17
C TYR A 286 -19.75 21.51 -1.32
N GLU A 287 -20.95 21.64 -0.75
CA GLU A 287 -21.70 22.90 -0.71
C GLU A 287 -20.97 23.97 0.11
N ALA A 288 -20.41 23.60 1.26
CA ALA A 288 -19.59 24.52 2.08
C ALA A 288 -18.34 25.04 1.35
N LEU A 289 -17.81 24.27 0.40
CA LEU A 289 -16.69 24.65 -0.46
C LEU A 289 -17.11 25.22 -1.82
N SER A 290 -18.39 25.60 -2.00
CA SER A 290 -18.92 26.06 -3.30
C SER A 290 -18.18 27.23 -3.92
N SER A 291 -17.58 28.13 -3.12
CA SER A 291 -16.75 29.24 -3.60
C SER A 291 -15.35 28.84 -4.09
N PHE A 292 -14.92 27.59 -3.89
CA PHE A 292 -13.59 27.05 -4.26
C PHE A 292 -13.66 25.98 -5.35
N GLN A 293 -14.72 25.92 -6.13
CA GLN A 293 -14.91 24.89 -7.17
C GLN A 293 -14.28 25.28 -8.51
N ASN A 294 -13.26 26.15 -8.50
CA ASN A 294 -12.45 26.45 -9.67
C ASN A 294 -11.50 25.28 -9.96
N GLU A 295 -11.83 24.49 -10.98
CA GLU A 295 -10.99 23.37 -11.43
C GLU A 295 -9.75 23.89 -12.15
N LEU A 296 -8.57 23.57 -11.63
CA LEU A 296 -7.29 23.94 -12.22
C LEU A 296 -6.85 22.92 -13.27
N SER A 297 -7.01 21.65 -12.97
CA SER A 297 -6.57 20.52 -13.78
C SER A 297 -7.29 19.26 -13.31
N SER A 298 -7.09 18.16 -13.99
CA SER A 298 -7.47 16.83 -13.48
C SER A 298 -6.31 15.85 -13.61
N PHE A 299 -6.27 14.85 -12.71
CA PHE A 299 -5.30 13.78 -12.74
C PHE A 299 -6.03 12.45 -12.50
N ARG A 300 -5.91 11.49 -13.44
CA ARG A 300 -6.62 10.20 -13.40
C ARG A 300 -8.12 10.36 -13.15
N SER A 301 -8.73 11.27 -13.88
CA SER A 301 -10.16 11.64 -13.79
C SER A 301 -10.59 12.24 -12.44
N VAL A 302 -9.66 12.59 -11.56
CA VAL A 302 -9.93 13.29 -10.32
C VAL A 302 -9.63 14.78 -10.51
N PRO A 303 -10.63 15.68 -10.34
CA PRO A 303 -10.42 17.13 -10.44
C PRO A 303 -9.51 17.65 -9.32
N LEU A 304 -8.62 18.59 -9.66
CA LEU A 304 -7.84 19.36 -8.72
C LEU A 304 -8.41 20.79 -8.66
N PHE A 305 -8.83 21.22 -7.50
CA PHE A 305 -9.46 22.51 -7.27
C PHE A 305 -8.47 23.51 -6.64
N GLU A 306 -8.65 24.78 -6.96
CA GLU A 306 -7.96 25.88 -6.32
C GLU A 306 -8.50 26.12 -4.90
N PHE A 307 -7.60 26.45 -3.98
CA PHE A 307 -7.96 26.81 -2.61
C PHE A 307 -7.26 28.10 -2.19
N THR A 308 -8.02 29.13 -1.83
CA THR A 308 -7.48 30.47 -1.58
C THR A 308 -7.45 30.87 -0.09
N GLU A 309 -8.11 30.09 0.78
CA GLU A 309 -8.15 30.37 2.24
C GLU A 309 -6.95 29.74 2.97
N LEU A 310 -5.77 30.29 2.74
CA LEU A 310 -4.49 29.71 3.17
C LEU A 310 -4.36 29.50 4.68
N SER A 311 -5.03 30.34 5.49
CA SER A 311 -4.97 30.24 6.96
C SER A 311 -6.12 29.41 7.57
N LEU A 312 -7.08 28.91 6.77
CA LEU A 312 -8.28 28.27 7.28
C LEU A 312 -7.98 27.17 8.32
N PHE A 313 -7.03 26.30 8.03
CA PHE A 313 -6.67 25.20 8.90
C PHE A 313 -5.90 25.64 10.14
N THR A 314 -4.94 26.57 9.99
CA THR A 314 -4.15 27.09 11.09
C THR A 314 -5.00 27.96 12.03
N ASP A 315 -5.93 28.73 11.50
CA ASP A 315 -6.86 29.54 12.28
C ASP A 315 -7.90 28.68 13.01
N ALA A 316 -8.34 27.57 12.40
CA ALA A 316 -9.35 26.68 13.00
C ALA A 316 -8.77 25.73 14.04
N PHE A 317 -7.61 25.13 13.78
CA PHE A 317 -7.06 24.02 14.58
C PHE A 317 -5.79 24.40 15.36
N GLY A 318 -5.28 25.61 15.16
CA GLY A 318 -4.16 26.17 15.93
C GLY A 318 -2.95 25.24 15.96
N PRO A 319 -2.51 24.76 17.15
CA PRO A 319 -1.25 24.04 17.28
C PRO A 319 -1.26 22.65 16.65
N LEU A 320 -2.42 22.08 16.35
CA LEU A 320 -2.53 20.73 15.76
C LEU A 320 -2.15 20.70 14.28
N LEU A 321 -2.36 21.83 13.55
CA LEU A 321 -2.11 21.96 12.11
C LEU A 321 -1.39 23.25 11.72
N SER A 322 -0.47 23.74 12.56
CA SER A 322 0.11 25.08 12.46
C SER A 322 1.10 25.33 11.31
N SER A 323 1.50 24.30 10.56
CA SER A 323 2.60 24.39 9.59
C SER A 323 2.20 24.27 8.12
N ILE A 324 0.91 24.15 7.80
CA ILE A 324 0.42 23.82 6.45
C ILE A 324 -0.56 24.90 5.98
N SER A 325 -0.25 25.53 4.83
CA SER A 325 -1.10 26.50 4.14
C SER A 325 -1.40 26.02 2.73
N PRO A 326 -2.40 25.14 2.54
CA PRO A 326 -2.67 24.52 1.26
C PRO A 326 -3.23 25.53 0.25
N THR A 327 -2.89 25.33 -1.04
CA THR A 327 -3.37 26.14 -2.16
C THR A 327 -4.27 25.37 -3.12
N LYS A 328 -4.37 24.04 -2.94
CA LYS A 328 -5.15 23.15 -3.79
C LYS A 328 -5.78 22.04 -2.96
N PHE A 329 -6.85 21.43 -3.51
CA PHE A 329 -7.44 20.25 -2.91
C PHE A 329 -8.05 19.31 -3.96
N ILE A 330 -8.32 18.09 -3.51
CA ILE A 330 -9.03 17.05 -4.24
C ILE A 330 -10.11 16.44 -3.35
N ILE A 331 -11.08 15.80 -3.98
CA ILE A 331 -12.13 15.00 -3.33
C ILE A 331 -12.06 13.59 -3.88
N LEU A 332 -11.97 12.61 -2.98
CA LEU A 332 -11.97 11.18 -3.28
C LEU A 332 -12.99 10.49 -2.39
N GLU A 333 -14.14 10.13 -2.94
CA GLU A 333 -15.30 9.62 -2.20
C GLU A 333 -15.67 10.55 -1.03
N ASP A 334 -15.55 10.10 0.22
CA ASP A 334 -15.84 10.89 1.42
C ASP A 334 -14.60 11.60 2.00
N TYR A 335 -13.48 11.58 1.29
CA TYR A 335 -12.24 12.19 1.75
C TYR A 335 -11.91 13.45 0.97
N LEU A 336 -11.39 14.44 1.67
CA LEU A 336 -10.79 15.61 1.07
C LEU A 336 -9.31 15.66 1.41
N VAL A 337 -8.48 15.99 0.44
CA VAL A 337 -7.04 16.15 0.66
C VAL A 337 -6.59 17.50 0.13
N PHE A 338 -5.91 18.24 0.99
CA PHE A 338 -5.40 19.58 0.72
C PHE A 338 -3.87 19.58 0.74
N SER A 339 -3.24 20.33 -0.16
CA SER A 339 -1.79 20.54 -0.20
C SER A 339 -1.44 21.83 -0.96
N ASP A 340 -0.26 22.36 -0.74
CA ASP A 340 0.36 23.37 -1.62
C ASP A 340 1.05 22.73 -2.84
N SER A 341 1.40 21.45 -2.75
CA SER A 341 2.07 20.67 -3.78
C SER A 341 1.08 19.84 -4.60
N GLU A 342 0.98 20.10 -5.91
CA GLU A 342 0.20 19.28 -6.83
C GLU A 342 0.70 17.83 -6.88
N LYS A 343 2.00 17.62 -6.73
CA LYS A 343 2.61 16.29 -6.69
C LYS A 343 2.14 15.46 -5.51
N VAL A 344 1.93 16.07 -4.34
CA VAL A 344 1.35 15.38 -3.17
C VAL A 344 -0.06 14.90 -3.49
N LEU A 345 -0.90 15.73 -4.12
CA LEU A 345 -2.26 15.36 -4.50
C LEU A 345 -2.26 14.23 -5.55
N GLN A 346 -1.40 14.32 -6.56
CA GLN A 346 -1.22 13.26 -7.56
C GLN A 346 -0.73 11.96 -6.93
N LEU A 347 0.18 12.04 -5.94
CA LEU A 347 0.66 10.89 -5.19
C LEU A 347 -0.48 10.21 -4.40
N VAL A 348 -1.31 11.01 -3.72
CA VAL A 348 -2.50 10.51 -3.00
C VAL A 348 -3.46 9.81 -3.95
N ILE A 349 -3.81 10.44 -5.09
CA ILE A 349 -4.69 9.83 -6.09
C ILE A 349 -4.11 8.51 -6.58
N SER A 350 -2.83 8.50 -6.95
CA SER A 350 -2.16 7.30 -7.44
C SER A 350 -2.20 6.16 -6.44
N ASN A 351 -1.85 6.44 -5.18
CA ASN A 351 -1.82 5.42 -4.14
C ASN A 351 -3.23 4.93 -3.77
N TYR A 352 -4.21 5.83 -3.71
CA TYR A 352 -5.60 5.46 -3.44
C TYR A 352 -6.17 4.53 -4.52
N LEU A 353 -6.05 4.90 -5.79
CA LEU A 353 -6.54 4.11 -6.92
C LEU A 353 -5.82 2.76 -7.05
N ASN A 354 -4.55 2.69 -6.68
CA ASN A 354 -3.74 1.47 -6.71
C ASN A 354 -3.81 0.67 -5.40
N LYS A 355 -4.62 1.09 -4.42
CA LYS A 355 -4.72 0.46 -3.10
C LYS A 355 -3.36 0.29 -2.40
N ASN A 356 -2.50 1.29 -2.53
CA ASN A 356 -1.19 1.37 -1.89
C ASN A 356 -1.20 2.42 -0.77
N THR A 357 -2.17 2.34 0.11
CA THR A 357 -2.39 3.26 1.23
C THR A 357 -1.83 2.69 2.53
N LEU A 358 -1.79 3.50 3.57
CA LEU A 358 -1.32 3.09 4.89
C LEU A 358 -2.10 1.88 5.42
N GLU A 359 -3.41 1.80 5.19
CA GLU A 359 -4.27 0.68 5.59
C GLU A 359 -3.83 -0.66 4.97
N THR A 360 -3.37 -0.64 3.72
CA THR A 360 -2.94 -1.85 3.00
C THR A 360 -1.47 -2.18 3.19
N PHE A 361 -0.73 -1.36 3.93
CA PHE A 361 0.67 -1.58 4.23
C PHE A 361 0.84 -2.73 5.24
N ASP A 362 1.62 -3.76 4.91
CA ASP A 362 1.81 -4.95 5.77
C ASP A 362 2.22 -4.61 7.21
N ALA A 363 3.00 -3.54 7.39
CA ALA A 363 3.41 -3.10 8.72
C ALA A 363 2.24 -2.52 9.52
N TYR A 364 1.24 -1.90 8.88
CA TYR A 364 0.05 -1.39 9.53
C TYR A 364 -0.81 -2.53 10.11
N GLU A 365 -1.11 -3.57 9.32
CA GLU A 365 -1.83 -4.76 9.80
C GLU A 365 -1.18 -5.36 11.05
N THR A 366 0.17 -5.33 11.08
CA THR A 366 0.95 -5.91 12.16
C THR A 366 0.80 -5.14 13.48
N ILE A 367 0.69 -3.80 13.44
CA ILE A 367 0.62 -2.94 14.62
C ILE A 367 -0.81 -2.65 15.09
N GLN A 368 -1.81 -2.80 14.23
CA GLN A 368 -3.21 -2.45 14.51
C GLN A 368 -3.77 -3.19 15.74
N SER A 369 -3.41 -4.46 15.92
CA SER A 369 -3.89 -5.27 17.05
C SER A 369 -3.47 -4.76 18.44
N ALA A 370 -2.50 -3.86 18.51
CA ALA A 370 -2.01 -3.24 19.75
C ALA A 370 -2.61 -1.85 20.01
N LEU A 371 -3.46 -1.36 19.11
CA LEU A 371 -4.13 -0.06 19.19
C LEU A 371 -5.61 -0.25 19.53
N SER A 372 -6.23 0.81 20.05
CA SER A 372 -7.68 0.85 20.24
C SER A 372 -8.36 1.17 18.89
N ASP A 373 -9.58 0.67 18.71
CA ASP A 373 -10.38 0.96 17.51
C ASP A 373 -10.75 2.46 17.41
N GLU A 374 -10.85 3.14 18.56
CA GLU A 374 -11.19 4.56 18.67
C GLU A 374 -10.05 5.36 19.29
N ALA A 375 -9.85 6.58 18.84
CA ALA A 375 -8.84 7.48 19.36
C ALA A 375 -9.29 8.95 19.36
N SER A 376 -8.71 9.75 20.26
CA SER A 376 -8.78 11.20 20.20
C SER A 376 -7.66 11.78 19.34
N PHE A 377 -6.46 11.18 19.44
CA PHE A 377 -5.28 11.54 18.65
C PHE A 377 -4.46 10.28 18.34
N GLN A 378 -3.89 10.24 17.14
CA GLN A 378 -3.03 9.15 16.71
C GLN A 378 -1.90 9.68 15.84
N THR A 379 -0.71 9.09 15.99
CA THR A 379 0.44 9.39 15.13
C THR A 379 1.14 8.10 14.72
N TYR A 380 1.55 8.07 13.45
CA TYR A 380 2.38 7.01 12.89
C TYR A 380 3.75 7.58 12.53
N PHE A 381 4.77 6.76 12.68
CA PHE A 381 6.16 7.08 12.38
C PHE A 381 6.76 6.01 11.48
N ASP A 382 7.44 6.43 10.43
CA ASP A 382 8.35 5.58 9.69
C ASP A 382 9.68 5.37 10.47
N THR A 383 10.61 4.62 9.89
CA THR A 383 11.91 4.32 10.51
C THR A 383 12.70 5.58 10.90
N PRO A 384 12.91 6.60 10.03
CA PRO A 384 13.61 7.84 10.36
C PRO A 384 12.93 8.67 11.46
N SER A 385 11.61 8.86 11.33
CA SER A 385 10.82 9.64 12.29
C SER A 385 10.81 8.99 13.68
N LEU A 386 10.70 7.67 13.75
CA LEU A 386 10.85 6.90 14.97
C LEU A 386 12.23 7.13 15.61
N GLY A 387 13.30 7.15 14.78
CA GLY A 387 14.66 7.39 15.25
C GLY A 387 14.80 8.74 15.95
N THR A 388 14.18 9.79 15.40
CA THR A 388 14.16 11.12 16.00
C THR A 388 13.51 11.10 17.39
N VAL A 389 12.34 10.47 17.51
CA VAL A 389 11.61 10.36 18.78
C VAL A 389 12.41 9.58 19.84
N LEU A 390 12.95 8.42 19.47
CA LEU A 390 13.69 7.58 20.41
C LEU A 390 15.02 8.22 20.85
N ASN A 391 15.72 8.93 19.96
CA ASN A 391 16.95 9.63 20.30
C ASN A 391 16.69 10.80 21.24
N GLU A 392 15.57 11.51 21.06
CA GLU A 392 15.16 12.57 21.99
C GLU A 392 14.77 11.99 23.36
N LEU A 393 13.98 10.90 23.38
CA LEU A 393 13.48 10.30 24.63
C LEU A 393 14.60 9.69 25.47
N PHE A 394 15.58 9.05 24.85
CA PHE A 394 16.64 8.28 25.55
C PHE A 394 18.00 8.95 25.55
N ASP A 395 18.11 10.17 25.02
CA ASP A 395 19.40 10.86 24.80
C ASP A 395 20.42 9.90 24.12
N SER A 396 19.95 9.21 23.09
CA SER A 396 20.68 8.15 22.38
C SER A 396 21.09 8.60 20.97
N THR A 397 21.95 7.81 20.32
CA THR A 397 22.43 8.05 18.95
C THR A 397 22.11 6.85 18.05
N LEU A 398 20.87 6.36 18.12
CA LEU A 398 20.39 5.30 17.24
C LEU A 398 20.47 5.75 15.79
N LYS A 399 21.00 4.86 14.94
CA LYS A 399 21.08 5.09 13.49
C LYS A 399 19.92 4.40 12.80
N GLU A 400 19.56 4.86 11.63
CA GLU A 400 18.46 4.29 10.83
C GLU A 400 18.61 2.77 10.62
N LYS A 401 19.84 2.28 10.40
CA LYS A 401 20.12 0.85 10.27
C LYS A 401 19.74 0.01 11.51
N ASP A 402 19.71 0.64 12.69
CA ASP A 402 19.34 -0.02 13.95
C ASP A 402 17.83 -0.19 14.08
N LEU A 403 17.07 0.60 13.33
CA LEU A 403 15.63 0.68 13.31
C LEU A 403 15.02 0.10 12.03
N SER A 404 15.82 -0.31 11.06
CA SER A 404 15.38 -0.71 9.70
C SER A 404 14.34 -1.83 9.67
N ALA A 405 14.24 -2.63 10.73
CA ALA A 405 13.21 -3.65 10.89
C ALA A 405 11.84 -3.09 11.34
N TYR A 406 11.80 -1.87 11.89
CA TYR A 406 10.58 -1.21 12.38
C TYR A 406 10.06 -0.25 11.32
N LYS A 407 9.35 -0.79 10.33
CA LYS A 407 8.89 -0.03 9.15
C LYS A 407 7.81 1.00 9.49
N LEU A 408 6.97 0.68 10.47
CA LEU A 408 5.90 1.53 10.97
C LEU A 408 5.77 1.35 12.47
N SER A 409 5.59 2.44 13.19
CA SER A 409 5.34 2.48 14.62
C SER A 409 4.18 3.44 14.90
N ALA A 410 3.47 3.26 15.99
CA ALA A 410 2.33 4.10 16.31
C ALA A 410 2.32 4.53 17.78
N LEU A 411 1.74 5.70 18.00
CA LEU A 411 1.32 6.22 19.31
C LEU A 411 -0.12 6.71 19.20
N GLN A 412 -0.96 6.30 20.15
CA GLN A 412 -2.38 6.63 20.19
C GLN A 412 -2.77 7.14 21.57
N LEU A 413 -3.62 8.16 21.59
CA LEU A 413 -4.22 8.73 22.80
C LEU A 413 -5.73 8.61 22.73
N VAL A 414 -6.32 8.07 23.81
CA VAL A 414 -7.76 7.94 23.97
C VAL A 414 -8.13 8.73 25.23
N LYS A 415 -8.78 9.88 25.06
CA LYS A 415 -9.20 10.75 26.16
C LYS A 415 -10.53 10.27 26.72
N ASP A 416 -10.55 9.99 28.02
CA ASP A 416 -11.74 9.59 28.76
C ASP A 416 -11.81 10.41 30.07
N ASP A 417 -12.69 11.40 30.11
CA ASP A 417 -12.89 12.34 31.21
C ASP A 417 -11.55 12.88 31.81
N HIS A 418 -11.18 12.41 32.98
CA HIS A 418 -9.94 12.82 33.69
C HIS A 418 -8.74 11.90 33.40
N ILE A 419 -8.89 10.95 32.51
CA ILE A 419 -7.90 9.95 32.15
C ILE A 419 -7.57 10.06 30.67
N VAL A 420 -6.29 9.88 30.33
CA VAL A 420 -5.85 9.66 28.96
C VAL A 420 -5.17 8.31 28.88
N HIS A 421 -5.76 7.39 28.12
CA HIS A 421 -5.11 6.15 27.80
C HIS A 421 -4.11 6.35 26.67
N VAL A 422 -2.93 5.75 26.81
CA VAL A 422 -1.84 5.87 25.85
C VAL A 422 -1.50 4.46 25.37
N ASN A 423 -1.57 4.22 24.08
CA ASN A 423 -1.13 3.00 23.44
C ASN A 423 0.02 3.30 22.48
N SER A 424 1.08 2.52 22.52
CA SER A 424 2.18 2.65 21.55
C SER A 424 2.73 1.27 21.21
N ILE A 425 3.14 1.13 19.97
CA ILE A 425 3.69 -0.12 19.46
C ILE A 425 4.87 0.15 18.53
N LEU A 426 5.97 -0.51 18.82
CA LEU A 426 7.12 -0.67 17.94
C LEU A 426 7.23 -2.17 17.66
N GLN A 427 7.00 -2.58 16.42
CA GLN A 427 7.07 -3.98 16.04
C GLN A 427 7.90 -4.15 14.78
N LYS A 428 8.79 -5.15 14.80
CA LYS A 428 9.53 -5.53 13.60
C LYS A 428 8.55 -6.04 12.56
N SER A 429 8.63 -5.48 11.36
CA SER A 429 7.88 -5.98 10.22
C SER A 429 8.38 -7.39 9.89
N LYS A 430 7.47 -8.35 9.90
CA LYS A 430 7.78 -9.71 9.43
C LYS A 430 8.10 -9.60 7.95
N SER A 431 9.27 -10.07 7.53
CA SER A 431 9.53 -10.34 6.12
C SER A 431 8.62 -11.51 5.70
N LYS A 432 7.36 -11.25 5.42
CA LYS A 432 6.57 -12.18 4.63
C LYS A 432 7.25 -12.19 3.27
N GLN A 433 7.57 -13.37 2.72
CA GLN A 433 7.80 -13.52 1.28
C GLN A 433 6.67 -12.74 0.60
N SER A 434 7.05 -11.73 -0.18
CA SER A 434 6.12 -10.74 -0.73
C SER A 434 4.90 -11.45 -1.34
N LYS A 435 3.71 -11.19 -0.82
CA LYS A 435 2.52 -11.29 -1.66
C LYS A 435 2.89 -10.45 -2.89
N THR A 436 2.70 -11.01 -4.06
CA THR A 436 3.00 -10.34 -5.33
C THR A 436 2.42 -8.93 -5.28
N GLN A 437 3.28 -7.95 -5.12
CA GLN A 437 2.87 -6.55 -4.96
C GLN A 437 3.03 -5.85 -6.31
N ILE A 438 2.09 -5.02 -6.67
CA ILE A 438 2.18 -4.17 -7.85
C ILE A 438 2.47 -2.75 -7.37
N SER A 439 3.52 -2.14 -7.90
CA SER A 439 3.86 -0.74 -7.64
C SER A 439 4.05 0.04 -8.94
N GLU A 440 3.74 1.31 -8.92
CA GLU A 440 4.01 2.20 -10.04
C GLU A 440 5.50 2.53 -10.11
N ALA A 441 6.12 2.25 -11.27
CA ALA A 441 7.52 2.57 -11.50
C ALA A 441 7.70 4.02 -11.97
N PHE A 442 6.83 4.48 -12.87
CA PHE A 442 6.73 5.88 -13.29
C PHE A 442 5.42 6.14 -14.05
N SER A 443 5.04 7.41 -14.12
CA SER A 443 4.03 7.95 -15.04
C SER A 443 4.67 9.01 -15.92
N LEU A 444 4.30 9.05 -17.21
CA LEU A 444 4.82 10.02 -18.18
C LEU A 444 3.68 10.61 -18.99
N THR A 445 3.56 11.94 -18.96
CA THR A 445 2.57 12.70 -19.76
C THR A 445 3.18 13.14 -21.08
N LEU A 446 2.47 12.90 -22.19
CA LEU A 446 2.81 13.36 -23.53
C LEU A 446 2.09 14.67 -23.86
N SER A 447 2.51 15.31 -24.96
CA SER A 447 1.89 16.57 -25.40
C SER A 447 0.46 16.42 -25.92
N ASN A 448 0.10 15.23 -26.44
CA ASN A 448 -1.20 14.93 -27.05
C ASN A 448 -1.71 13.58 -26.56
N ASP A 449 -3.00 13.36 -26.71
CA ASP A 449 -3.67 12.11 -26.34
C ASP A 449 -3.06 10.90 -27.05
N ILE A 450 -3.00 9.78 -26.37
CA ILE A 450 -2.43 8.53 -26.87
C ILE A 450 -3.44 7.82 -27.77
N LEU A 451 -3.04 7.54 -29.00
CA LEU A 451 -3.82 6.79 -29.98
C LEU A 451 -3.57 5.27 -29.90
N MET A 452 -2.29 4.87 -29.90
CA MET A 452 -1.88 3.47 -29.83
C MET A 452 -1.46 3.13 -28.42
N ASP A 453 -2.03 2.07 -27.84
CA ASP A 453 -1.67 1.58 -26.52
C ASP A 453 -0.15 1.35 -26.40
N PRO A 454 0.46 1.64 -25.26
CA PRO A 454 1.89 1.45 -25.05
C PRO A 454 2.28 -0.03 -25.17
N VAL A 455 3.37 -0.33 -25.87
CA VAL A 455 3.90 -1.68 -26.04
C VAL A 455 5.40 -1.72 -25.82
N PHE A 456 5.90 -2.83 -25.29
CA PHE A 456 7.33 -3.05 -25.10
C PHE A 456 8.01 -3.48 -26.40
N VAL A 457 9.17 -2.90 -26.66
CA VAL A 457 10.06 -3.29 -27.75
C VAL A 457 11.46 -3.59 -27.20
N THR A 458 12.11 -4.62 -27.73
CA THR A 458 13.44 -5.03 -27.26
C THR A 458 14.50 -4.03 -27.69
N ASN A 459 15.25 -3.52 -26.75
CA ASN A 459 16.46 -2.76 -26.98
C ASN A 459 17.63 -3.72 -27.19
N HIS A 460 18.03 -3.93 -28.43
CA HIS A 460 19.09 -4.88 -28.78
C HIS A 460 20.47 -4.53 -28.20
N ARG A 461 20.70 -3.28 -27.77
CA ARG A 461 21.95 -2.85 -27.12
C ARG A 461 22.04 -3.25 -25.66
N THR A 462 20.99 -2.95 -24.90
CA THR A 462 20.95 -3.17 -23.44
C THR A 462 20.33 -4.50 -23.05
N LYS A 463 19.67 -5.21 -24.00
CA LYS A 463 18.83 -6.39 -23.79
C LYS A 463 17.58 -6.14 -22.94
N LYS A 464 17.35 -4.90 -22.52
CA LYS A 464 16.16 -4.42 -21.82
C LYS A 464 15.05 -4.08 -22.83
N LYS A 465 13.90 -3.62 -22.33
CA LYS A 465 12.80 -3.14 -23.17
C LYS A 465 12.78 -1.61 -23.17
N ASP A 466 12.40 -1.04 -24.31
CA ASP A 466 11.93 0.33 -24.43
C ASP A 466 10.42 0.29 -24.68
N ILE A 467 9.72 1.41 -24.53
CA ILE A 467 8.26 1.51 -24.71
C ILE A 467 8.00 2.27 -25.99
N LEU A 468 7.08 1.77 -26.80
CA LEU A 468 6.62 2.40 -28.02
C LEU A 468 5.16 2.83 -27.87
N VAL A 469 4.84 4.05 -28.28
CA VAL A 469 3.48 4.62 -28.20
C VAL A 469 3.26 5.63 -29.32
N GLN A 470 2.03 5.79 -29.79
CA GLN A 470 1.68 6.80 -30.80
C GLN A 470 0.60 7.74 -30.27
N ASP A 471 0.77 9.06 -30.49
CA ASP A 471 -0.23 10.07 -30.15
C ASP A 471 -1.26 10.32 -31.28
N MET A 472 -2.34 11.05 -30.96
CA MET A 472 -3.41 11.40 -31.91
C MET A 472 -2.91 12.22 -33.12
N ASP A 473 -1.84 12.94 -32.98
CA ASP A 473 -1.14 13.61 -34.06
C ASP A 473 -0.30 12.68 -34.93
N HIS A 474 -0.37 11.37 -34.69
CA HIS A 474 0.42 10.35 -35.37
C HIS A 474 1.94 10.48 -35.16
N ASN A 475 2.38 11.07 -34.04
CA ASN A 475 3.78 10.98 -33.65
C ASN A 475 4.02 9.66 -32.94
N LEU A 476 4.98 8.90 -33.40
CA LEU A 476 5.48 7.69 -32.74
C LEU A 476 6.61 8.08 -31.80
N TYR A 477 6.53 7.65 -30.55
CA TYR A 477 7.54 7.87 -29.53
C TYR A 477 8.22 6.56 -29.16
N LEU A 478 9.54 6.60 -28.98
CA LEU A 478 10.27 5.57 -28.27
C LEU A 478 10.70 6.14 -26.92
N ILE A 479 10.34 5.44 -25.85
CA ILE A 479 10.56 5.86 -24.46
C ILE A 479 11.39 4.75 -23.80
N SER A 480 12.38 5.11 -23.00
CA SER A 480 13.16 4.13 -22.24
C SER A 480 12.33 3.50 -21.12
N ASN A 481 12.77 2.36 -20.60
CA ASN A 481 12.18 1.73 -19.40
C ASN A 481 12.35 2.56 -18.11
N LYS A 482 12.84 3.78 -18.18
CA LYS A 482 12.92 4.75 -17.09
C LYS A 482 12.08 6.01 -17.35
N GLY A 483 11.16 5.96 -18.34
CA GLY A 483 10.28 7.07 -18.64
C GLY A 483 10.93 8.22 -19.44
N VAL A 484 12.12 8.04 -20.03
CA VAL A 484 12.79 9.10 -20.81
C VAL A 484 12.44 8.96 -22.30
N ILE A 485 11.90 10.00 -22.91
CA ILE A 485 11.63 10.04 -24.36
C ILE A 485 12.98 10.02 -25.12
N LEU A 486 13.23 8.95 -25.87
CA LEU A 486 14.45 8.78 -26.66
C LEU A 486 14.36 9.49 -28.01
N TRP A 487 13.21 9.41 -28.67
CA TRP A 487 12.89 10.14 -29.87
C TRP A 487 11.38 10.20 -30.15
N LYS A 488 10.98 11.13 -31.00
CA LYS A 488 9.64 11.36 -31.54
C LYS A 488 9.72 11.41 -33.06
N LYS A 489 8.82 10.72 -33.77
CA LYS A 489 8.76 10.67 -35.24
C LYS A 489 7.33 10.82 -35.73
N LYS A 490 7.08 11.84 -36.56
CA LYS A 490 5.80 12.02 -37.25
C LYS A 490 5.62 10.97 -38.33
N LEU A 491 4.52 10.22 -38.26
CA LEU A 491 4.09 9.26 -39.25
C LEU A 491 3.02 9.85 -40.18
N LYS A 492 2.73 9.14 -41.26
CA LYS A 492 1.61 9.44 -42.18
C LYS A 492 0.45 8.48 -41.88
N GLY A 493 -0.28 8.75 -40.82
CA GLY A 493 -1.42 7.98 -40.34
C GLY A 493 -1.16 7.13 -39.09
N PRO A 494 -2.24 6.53 -38.55
CA PRO A 494 -2.16 5.67 -37.39
C PRO A 494 -1.43 4.36 -37.68
N VAL A 495 -0.76 3.78 -36.68
CA VAL A 495 -0.21 2.42 -36.75
C VAL A 495 -1.39 1.43 -36.77
N LEU A 496 -1.37 0.50 -37.73
CA LEU A 496 -2.37 -0.54 -37.84
C LEU A 496 -1.91 -1.80 -37.08
N GLY A 497 -2.59 -2.07 -35.96
CA GLY A 497 -2.29 -3.23 -35.10
C GLY A 497 -0.96 -3.12 -34.37
N THR A 498 -0.24 -4.23 -34.24
CA THR A 498 1.00 -4.33 -33.48
C THR A 498 2.24 -3.90 -34.29
N VAL A 499 3.26 -3.41 -33.58
CA VAL A 499 4.58 -3.15 -34.15
C VAL A 499 5.46 -4.38 -33.90
N GLU A 500 5.99 -4.93 -34.99
CA GLU A 500 6.85 -6.10 -34.95
C GLU A 500 8.33 -5.71 -35.00
N GLN A 501 9.21 -6.54 -34.45
CA GLN A 501 10.66 -6.33 -34.54
C GLN A 501 11.31 -7.32 -35.52
N VAL A 502 12.15 -6.82 -36.40
CA VAL A 502 12.86 -7.63 -37.39
C VAL A 502 14.37 -7.34 -37.36
N ASP A 503 15.20 -8.33 -37.67
CA ASP A 503 16.63 -8.18 -37.87
C ASP A 503 16.96 -8.33 -39.37
N LEU A 504 16.67 -7.27 -40.11
CA LEU A 504 16.83 -7.27 -41.57
C LEU A 504 18.25 -7.57 -42.04
N TYR A 505 19.21 -7.13 -41.27
CA TYR A 505 20.63 -7.25 -41.61
C TYR A 505 21.30 -8.48 -41.02
N ARG A 506 20.55 -9.32 -40.26
CA ARG A 506 21.05 -10.53 -39.60
C ARG A 506 22.26 -10.31 -38.69
N ASN A 507 22.34 -9.15 -38.09
CA ASN A 507 23.48 -8.71 -37.27
C ASN A 507 23.09 -8.46 -35.80
N GLY A 508 21.90 -8.89 -35.42
CA GLY A 508 21.34 -8.72 -34.05
C GLY A 508 20.78 -7.32 -33.76
N ARG A 509 20.83 -6.39 -34.72
CA ARG A 509 20.23 -5.06 -34.57
C ARG A 509 18.80 -5.08 -35.06
N LEU A 510 17.85 -4.80 -34.14
CA LEU A 510 16.43 -4.87 -34.43
C LEU A 510 15.90 -3.55 -35.03
N GLN A 511 15.00 -3.68 -35.98
CA GLN A 511 14.22 -2.61 -36.56
C GLN A 511 12.73 -2.81 -36.23
N LEU A 512 11.97 -1.72 -36.14
CA LEU A 512 10.53 -1.71 -35.97
C LEU A 512 9.85 -1.75 -37.33
N ALA A 513 8.96 -2.71 -37.56
CA ALA A 513 8.22 -2.92 -38.80
C ALA A 513 6.71 -2.86 -38.52
N PHE A 514 5.99 -2.00 -39.22
CA PHE A 514 4.56 -1.78 -39.08
C PHE A 514 3.95 -1.13 -40.32
N ALA A 515 2.63 -1.20 -40.40
CA ALA A 515 1.88 -0.50 -41.46
C ALA A 515 1.08 0.68 -40.89
N THR A 516 0.86 1.68 -41.74
CA THR A 516 -0.20 2.68 -41.61
C THR A 516 -1.11 2.55 -42.83
N PRO A 517 -2.27 3.23 -42.94
CA PRO A 517 -3.21 3.00 -44.06
C PRO A 517 -2.60 3.03 -45.47
N ASN A 518 -1.55 3.79 -45.67
CA ASN A 518 -0.95 3.90 -47.02
C ASN A 518 0.57 3.69 -47.04
N ARG A 519 1.16 3.12 -45.98
CA ARG A 519 2.60 2.91 -45.90
C ARG A 519 2.99 1.66 -45.12
N LEU A 520 4.05 1.01 -45.60
CA LEU A 520 4.81 0.02 -44.85
C LEU A 520 6.11 0.67 -44.35
N TYR A 521 6.23 0.83 -43.03
CA TYR A 521 7.42 1.39 -42.41
C TYR A 521 8.34 0.29 -41.90
N ILE A 522 9.65 0.52 -42.09
CA ILE A 522 10.70 -0.14 -41.32
C ILE A 522 11.63 0.95 -40.84
N ILE A 523 11.79 1.10 -39.54
CA ILE A 523 12.62 2.13 -38.92
C ILE A 523 13.64 1.51 -37.98
N ASP A 524 14.83 2.10 -37.90
CA ASP A 524 15.85 1.66 -36.97
C ASP A 524 15.54 2.14 -35.53
N ARG A 525 16.34 1.70 -34.56
CA ARG A 525 16.20 2.08 -33.15
C ARG A 525 16.32 3.60 -32.92
N ASN A 526 16.94 4.34 -33.82
CA ASN A 526 17.07 5.79 -33.71
C ASN A 526 15.94 6.57 -34.43
N GLY A 527 14.87 5.86 -34.84
CA GLY A 527 13.74 6.45 -35.54
C GLY A 527 13.99 6.78 -37.02
N LYS A 528 15.13 6.36 -37.63
CA LYS A 528 15.46 6.60 -39.03
C LYS A 528 14.86 5.53 -39.92
N ASN A 529 14.36 5.92 -41.07
CA ASN A 529 13.87 4.97 -42.09
C ASN A 529 15.00 4.10 -42.60
N VAL A 530 14.71 2.83 -42.83
CA VAL A 530 15.66 1.85 -43.33
C VAL A 530 15.55 1.79 -44.87
N GLU A 531 16.64 2.01 -45.57
CA GLU A 531 16.76 1.90 -47.05
C GLU A 531 15.57 2.49 -47.85
N ARG A 532 14.81 1.60 -48.53
CA ARG A 532 13.68 2.00 -49.39
C ARG A 532 12.38 2.25 -48.65
N PHE A 533 12.35 1.97 -47.35
CA PHE A 533 11.15 2.19 -46.57
C PHE A 533 11.00 3.66 -46.13
N PRO A 534 9.75 4.19 -46.00
CA PRO A 534 8.51 3.47 -46.14
C PRO A 534 8.10 3.21 -47.59
N LEU A 535 7.60 2.02 -47.89
CA LEU A 535 6.90 1.75 -49.12
C LEU A 535 5.56 2.48 -49.12
N LYS A 536 5.20 3.07 -50.29
CA LYS A 536 3.96 3.85 -50.43
C LYS A 536 2.93 3.07 -51.26
N PHE A 537 1.69 3.09 -50.83
CA PHE A 537 0.57 2.41 -51.51
C PHE A 537 -0.50 3.43 -51.92
N LYS A 538 -1.11 3.22 -53.09
CA LYS A 538 -2.26 4.02 -53.55
C LYS A 538 -3.52 3.59 -52.82
N ASP A 539 -3.74 2.27 -52.78
CA ASP A 539 -4.90 1.66 -52.10
C ASP A 539 -4.59 1.52 -50.61
N GLU A 540 -5.64 1.59 -49.83
CA GLU A 540 -5.56 1.49 -48.36
C GLU A 540 -5.18 0.07 -47.91
N ILE A 541 -4.31 -0.01 -46.93
CA ILE A 541 -3.99 -1.24 -46.18
C ILE A 541 -5.10 -1.46 -45.16
N THR A 542 -5.80 -2.58 -45.28
CA THR A 542 -7.02 -2.86 -44.52
C THR A 542 -6.84 -3.79 -43.34
N GLN A 543 -5.66 -4.41 -43.20
CA GLN A 543 -5.29 -5.27 -42.07
C GLN A 543 -3.89 -4.94 -41.57
N PRO A 544 -3.59 -5.21 -40.28
CA PRO A 544 -2.24 -5.06 -39.75
C PRO A 544 -1.19 -5.78 -40.59
N LEU A 545 0.05 -5.29 -40.58
CA LEU A 545 1.16 -5.93 -41.24
C LEU A 545 1.35 -7.37 -40.75
N ALA A 546 1.47 -8.31 -41.68
CA ALA A 546 1.87 -9.66 -41.35
C ALA A 546 3.32 -9.92 -41.79
N ILE A 547 4.14 -10.45 -40.89
CA ILE A 547 5.55 -10.73 -41.10
C ILE A 547 5.81 -12.22 -40.95
N PHE A 548 6.45 -12.81 -41.98
CA PHE A 548 6.74 -14.24 -41.97
C PHE A 548 8.25 -14.46 -42.12
N ASP A 549 8.82 -15.30 -41.26
CA ASP A 549 10.15 -15.89 -41.37
C ASP A 549 10.00 -17.42 -41.43
N TYR A 550 9.67 -17.93 -42.61
CA TYR A 550 9.32 -19.32 -42.83
C TYR A 550 10.36 -20.32 -42.35
N ASP A 551 11.62 -19.98 -42.49
CA ASP A 551 12.73 -20.89 -42.20
C ASP A 551 13.49 -20.53 -40.94
N LYS A 552 13.02 -19.52 -40.19
CA LYS A 552 13.67 -18.97 -38.99
C LYS A 552 15.12 -18.51 -39.22
N GLN A 553 15.41 -18.10 -40.46
CA GLN A 553 16.73 -17.62 -40.88
C GLN A 553 16.78 -16.10 -41.13
N ARG A 554 15.78 -15.37 -40.59
CA ARG A 554 15.62 -13.93 -40.78
C ARG A 554 15.46 -13.52 -42.29
N ASN A 555 14.81 -14.42 -43.06
CA ASN A 555 14.39 -14.16 -44.46
C ASN A 555 12.96 -13.64 -44.46
N TYR A 556 12.77 -12.43 -43.97
CA TYR A 556 11.43 -11.88 -43.74
C TYR A 556 10.64 -11.71 -45.04
N ARG A 557 9.34 -11.94 -44.97
CA ARG A 557 8.33 -11.63 -45.97
C ARG A 557 7.29 -10.73 -45.28
N PHE A 558 7.05 -9.60 -45.91
CA PHE A 558 6.06 -8.61 -45.46
C PHE A 558 4.82 -8.77 -46.30
N LEU A 559 3.71 -9.17 -45.67
CA LEU A 559 2.45 -9.35 -46.35
C LEU A 559 1.50 -8.19 -46.00
N ILE A 560 1.12 -7.46 -47.05
CA ILE A 560 0.18 -6.34 -47.01
C ILE A 560 -1.18 -6.81 -47.51
N THR A 561 -2.23 -6.47 -46.80
CA THR A 561 -3.61 -6.75 -47.18
C THR A 561 -4.30 -5.45 -47.60
N GLN A 562 -4.81 -5.45 -48.83
CA GLN A 562 -5.59 -4.36 -49.38
C GLN A 562 -6.93 -4.89 -49.85
N ASN A 563 -7.94 -4.86 -48.98
CA ASN A 563 -9.28 -5.37 -49.20
C ASN A 563 -9.26 -6.88 -49.61
N LYS A 564 -9.30 -7.17 -50.90
CA LYS A 564 -9.30 -8.53 -51.48
C LYS A 564 -7.90 -9.00 -51.91
N ASN A 565 -6.92 -8.12 -51.90
CA ASN A 565 -5.59 -8.39 -52.44
C ASN A 565 -4.56 -8.64 -51.33
N LEU A 566 -3.71 -9.64 -51.52
CA LEU A 566 -2.51 -9.87 -50.73
C LEU A 566 -1.28 -9.53 -51.54
N LEU A 567 -0.43 -8.65 -51.04
CA LEU A 567 0.81 -8.21 -51.67
C LEU A 567 1.99 -8.62 -50.79
N MET A 568 2.92 -9.38 -51.34
CA MET A 568 4.08 -9.85 -50.58
C MET A 568 5.36 -9.14 -51.02
N TYR A 569 6.13 -8.66 -50.04
CA TYR A 569 7.39 -7.98 -50.20
C TYR A 569 8.53 -8.72 -49.51
N ASP A 570 9.73 -8.66 -50.04
CA ASP A 570 10.95 -9.18 -49.41
C ASP A 570 11.58 -8.15 -48.44
N SER A 571 12.67 -8.55 -47.80
CA SER A 571 13.42 -7.70 -46.84
C SER A 571 14.03 -6.43 -47.48
N LYS A 572 14.14 -6.37 -48.83
CA LYS A 572 14.62 -5.23 -49.61
C LYS A 572 13.48 -4.34 -50.16
N GLY A 573 12.23 -4.62 -49.77
CA GLY A 573 11.05 -3.90 -50.23
C GLY A 573 10.67 -4.19 -51.68
N LYS A 574 11.16 -5.28 -52.27
CA LYS A 574 10.77 -5.70 -53.62
C LYS A 574 9.62 -6.67 -53.58
N SER A 575 8.65 -6.54 -54.51
CA SER A 575 7.55 -7.48 -54.65
C SER A 575 8.08 -8.91 -54.90
N VAL A 576 7.55 -9.90 -54.20
CA VAL A 576 7.94 -11.29 -54.34
C VAL A 576 7.30 -11.87 -55.59
N LYS A 577 8.10 -12.03 -56.65
CA LYS A 577 7.65 -12.68 -57.89
C LYS A 577 7.24 -14.12 -57.59
N GLY A 578 6.03 -14.49 -57.94
CA GLY A 578 5.52 -15.85 -57.71
C GLY A 578 4.55 -15.98 -56.52
N PHE A 579 4.38 -14.96 -55.69
CA PHE A 579 3.26 -14.87 -54.79
C PHE A 579 2.11 -14.13 -55.45
N LYS A 580 0.98 -14.78 -55.65
CA LYS A 580 -0.21 -14.17 -56.27
C LYS A 580 -1.45 -14.74 -55.58
N TYR A 581 -2.22 -13.83 -54.93
CA TYR A 581 -3.50 -14.18 -54.38
C TYR A 581 -4.45 -12.99 -54.38
N LYS A 582 -5.67 -13.23 -54.84
CA LYS A 582 -6.79 -12.32 -54.74
C LYS A 582 -8.02 -13.07 -54.25
N ALA A 583 -8.60 -12.61 -53.17
CA ALA A 583 -9.81 -13.18 -52.60
C ALA A 583 -11.06 -12.82 -53.46
N ALA A 584 -12.08 -13.67 -53.41
CA ALA A 584 -13.40 -13.36 -53.98
C ALA A 584 -14.15 -12.32 -53.14
N GLN A 585 -13.98 -12.37 -51.84
CA GLN A 585 -14.57 -11.47 -50.85
C GLN A 585 -13.49 -10.70 -50.05
N PRO A 586 -13.82 -9.61 -49.40
CA PRO A 586 -12.90 -8.87 -48.54
C PRO A 586 -12.22 -9.79 -47.48
N ILE A 587 -10.94 -9.55 -47.24
CA ILE A 587 -10.17 -10.26 -46.21
C ILE A 587 -10.53 -9.66 -44.84
N GLY A 588 -11.13 -10.47 -43.98
CA GLY A 588 -11.69 -10.04 -42.70
C GLY A 588 -10.77 -10.15 -41.50
N SER A 589 -9.65 -10.88 -41.63
CA SER A 589 -8.67 -11.01 -40.54
C SER A 589 -7.23 -10.85 -41.02
N GLN A 590 -6.35 -10.41 -40.12
CA GLN A 590 -4.90 -10.38 -40.39
C GLN A 590 -4.41 -11.78 -40.79
N PRO A 591 -3.73 -11.94 -41.94
CA PRO A 591 -3.14 -13.23 -42.33
C PRO A 591 -2.06 -13.65 -41.33
N LYS A 592 -2.15 -14.88 -40.80
CA LYS A 592 -1.16 -15.46 -39.86
C LYS A 592 -0.46 -16.65 -40.49
N HIS A 593 0.81 -16.84 -40.18
CA HIS A 593 1.59 -17.99 -40.60
C HIS A 593 1.64 -19.05 -39.50
N PHE A 594 1.28 -20.27 -39.88
CA PHE A 594 1.40 -21.45 -39.01
C PHE A 594 2.19 -22.54 -39.71
N ARG A 595 3.05 -23.26 -38.97
CA ARG A 595 3.79 -24.39 -39.47
C ARG A 595 3.27 -25.69 -38.81
N VAL A 596 2.68 -26.55 -39.62
CA VAL A 596 2.05 -27.79 -39.13
C VAL A 596 2.69 -28.97 -39.83
N ARG A 597 3.32 -29.87 -39.08
CA ARG A 597 4.00 -31.09 -39.61
C ARG A 597 4.93 -30.77 -40.80
N GLY A 598 5.75 -29.72 -40.64
CA GLY A 598 6.72 -29.29 -41.69
C GLY A 598 6.15 -28.48 -42.85
N LYS A 599 4.83 -28.32 -42.96
CA LYS A 599 4.13 -27.57 -44.01
C LYS A 599 3.73 -26.18 -43.49
N ASP A 600 3.87 -25.16 -44.33
CA ASP A 600 3.51 -23.80 -43.99
C ASP A 600 2.08 -23.48 -44.47
N TYR A 601 1.33 -22.79 -43.62
CA TYR A 601 -0.02 -22.32 -43.88
C TYR A 601 -0.11 -20.82 -43.61
N ILE A 602 -0.60 -20.06 -44.58
CA ILE A 602 -1.02 -18.68 -44.43
C ILE A 602 -2.53 -18.73 -44.26
N VAL A 603 -3.02 -18.30 -43.09
CA VAL A 603 -4.41 -18.51 -42.67
C VAL A 603 -5.07 -17.17 -42.39
N PHE A 604 -6.27 -16.96 -42.97
CA PHE A 604 -7.11 -15.78 -42.79
C PHE A 604 -8.56 -16.06 -43.21
N SER A 605 -9.48 -15.21 -42.77
CA SER A 605 -10.87 -15.21 -43.20
C SER A 605 -11.06 -14.32 -44.43
N ALA A 606 -11.90 -14.74 -45.39
CA ALA A 606 -12.32 -13.92 -46.52
C ALA A 606 -13.81 -14.18 -46.79
N GLY A 607 -14.67 -13.21 -46.48
CA GLY A 607 -16.11 -13.44 -46.38
C GLY A 607 -16.41 -14.55 -45.37
N ASN A 608 -17.17 -15.57 -45.74
CA ASN A 608 -17.50 -16.73 -44.92
C ASN A 608 -16.56 -17.95 -45.12
N GLU A 609 -15.40 -17.76 -45.75
CA GLU A 609 -14.45 -18.81 -46.00
C GLU A 609 -13.15 -18.65 -45.20
N LEU A 610 -12.69 -19.72 -44.54
CA LEU A 610 -11.34 -19.80 -44.00
C LEU A 610 -10.38 -20.19 -45.13
N LYS A 611 -9.39 -19.37 -45.41
CA LYS A 611 -8.40 -19.63 -46.46
C LYS A 611 -7.11 -20.21 -45.85
N LEU A 612 -6.67 -21.32 -46.42
CA LEU A 612 -5.43 -21.99 -46.03
C LEU A 612 -4.50 -22.01 -47.26
N LEU A 613 -3.57 -21.06 -47.35
CA LEU A 613 -2.68 -20.94 -48.48
C LEU A 613 -1.29 -21.53 -48.19
N ASP A 614 -0.56 -21.85 -49.27
CA ASP A 614 0.87 -22.12 -49.18
C ASP A 614 1.73 -20.84 -49.32
N ARG A 615 3.08 -21.00 -49.31
CA ARG A 615 4.03 -19.87 -49.42
C ARG A 615 3.93 -19.11 -50.78
N ARG A 616 3.28 -19.67 -51.81
CA ARG A 616 3.10 -19.07 -53.14
C ARG A 616 1.77 -18.35 -53.28
N GLY A 617 0.91 -18.43 -52.23
CA GLY A 617 -0.42 -17.87 -52.31
C GLY A 617 -1.44 -18.82 -53.00
N THR A 618 -1.08 -20.11 -53.21
CA THR A 618 -1.99 -21.09 -53.78
C THR A 618 -2.81 -21.74 -52.62
N ILE A 619 -4.09 -22.05 -52.84
CA ILE A 619 -4.90 -22.72 -51.86
C ILE A 619 -4.28 -24.10 -51.58
N ARG A 620 -3.76 -24.29 -50.36
CA ARG A 620 -3.15 -25.55 -49.93
C ARG A 620 -4.22 -26.59 -49.58
N VAL A 621 -5.27 -26.13 -48.91
CA VAL A 621 -6.37 -26.98 -48.45
C VAL A 621 -7.66 -26.16 -48.57
N LYS A 622 -8.68 -26.75 -49.18
CA LYS A 622 -10.03 -26.20 -49.23
C LYS A 622 -10.77 -26.56 -47.95
N VAL A 623 -11.27 -25.59 -47.22
CA VAL A 623 -12.14 -25.79 -46.06
C VAL A 623 -13.53 -26.20 -46.57
N LYS A 624 -14.11 -27.20 -45.95
CA LYS A 624 -15.29 -27.88 -46.51
C LYS A 624 -16.62 -27.15 -46.25
N GLU A 625 -16.66 -26.31 -45.23
CA GLU A 625 -17.88 -25.66 -44.80
C GLU A 625 -17.66 -24.13 -44.62
N PRO A 626 -18.71 -23.32 -44.91
CA PRO A 626 -18.66 -21.91 -44.62
C PRO A 626 -18.70 -21.64 -43.11
N ILE A 627 -18.15 -20.51 -42.71
CA ILE A 627 -18.07 -20.04 -41.30
C ILE A 627 -18.55 -18.61 -41.24
N ASP A 628 -19.55 -18.35 -40.42
CA ASP A 628 -20.01 -17.00 -40.11
C ASP A 628 -19.14 -16.40 -38.99
N PHE A 629 -17.99 -15.83 -39.38
CA PHE A 629 -16.99 -15.36 -38.45
C PHE A 629 -17.49 -14.27 -37.53
N SER A 630 -17.16 -14.32 -36.25
CA SER A 630 -17.46 -13.29 -35.24
C SER A 630 -16.65 -12.00 -35.44
N GLY A 631 -15.57 -12.05 -36.21
CA GLY A 631 -14.57 -10.97 -36.34
C GLY A 631 -13.31 -11.22 -35.50
N GLU A 632 -13.33 -12.20 -34.64
CA GLU A 632 -12.19 -12.56 -33.79
C GLU A 632 -11.00 -13.10 -34.60
N ALA A 633 -9.82 -12.94 -34.04
CA ALA A 633 -8.59 -13.40 -34.67
C ALA A 633 -8.54 -14.93 -34.80
N ILE A 634 -7.73 -15.43 -35.74
CA ILE A 634 -7.49 -16.85 -35.93
C ILE A 634 -6.26 -17.26 -35.12
N TYR A 635 -6.39 -18.30 -34.32
CA TYR A 635 -5.34 -18.86 -33.47
C TYR A 635 -4.99 -20.29 -33.88
N PHE A 636 -3.86 -20.79 -33.39
CA PHE A 636 -3.52 -22.21 -33.51
C PHE A 636 -3.56 -22.86 -32.12
N TYR A 637 -4.73 -23.39 -31.78
CA TYR A 637 -5.02 -23.95 -30.49
C TYR A 637 -5.26 -25.47 -30.61
N ASN A 638 -4.59 -26.24 -29.74
CA ASN A 638 -4.63 -27.72 -29.78
C ASN A 638 -4.38 -28.31 -31.16
N SER A 639 -3.43 -27.73 -31.91
CA SER A 639 -3.05 -28.14 -33.28
C SER A 639 -4.15 -27.95 -34.34
N LEU A 640 -5.14 -27.09 -34.07
CA LEU A 640 -6.23 -26.73 -34.97
C LEU A 640 -6.26 -25.21 -35.21
N PHE A 641 -6.66 -24.80 -36.42
CA PHE A 641 -6.92 -23.38 -36.73
C PHE A 641 -8.26 -23.02 -36.06
N THR A 642 -8.21 -22.13 -35.11
CA THR A 642 -9.31 -21.89 -34.16
C THR A 642 -9.74 -20.43 -34.20
N THR A 643 -11.05 -20.21 -34.25
CA THR A 643 -11.72 -18.90 -34.13
C THR A 643 -13.14 -19.12 -33.56
N THR A 644 -13.97 -18.10 -33.56
CA THR A 644 -15.40 -18.21 -33.18
C THR A 644 -16.31 -17.74 -34.32
N ASN A 645 -17.56 -18.15 -34.24
CA ASN A 645 -18.62 -17.68 -35.14
C ASN A 645 -19.49 -16.61 -34.43
N THR A 646 -20.41 -15.99 -35.18
CA THR A 646 -21.35 -14.97 -34.66
C THR A 646 -22.31 -15.50 -33.59
N LYS A 647 -22.42 -16.84 -33.42
CA LYS A 647 -23.24 -17.47 -32.38
C LYS A 647 -22.43 -17.78 -31.11
N GLY A 648 -21.15 -17.41 -31.05
CA GLY A 648 -20.28 -17.70 -29.92
C GLY A 648 -19.76 -19.15 -29.85
N ASP A 649 -19.93 -19.95 -30.92
CA ASP A 649 -19.34 -21.31 -30.96
C ASP A 649 -17.88 -21.24 -31.32
N LEU A 650 -17.07 -22.10 -30.70
CA LEU A 650 -15.67 -22.33 -31.07
C LEU A 650 -15.61 -23.13 -32.37
N ILE A 651 -15.01 -22.55 -33.38
CA ILE A 651 -14.81 -23.20 -34.70
C ILE A 651 -13.36 -23.62 -34.82
N GLN A 652 -13.15 -24.90 -35.08
CA GLN A 652 -11.83 -25.49 -35.26
C GLN A 652 -11.70 -26.18 -36.58
N VAL A 653 -10.64 -25.87 -37.32
CA VAL A 653 -10.37 -26.45 -38.65
C VAL A 653 -9.03 -27.20 -38.61
N ASN A 654 -9.01 -28.41 -39.04
CA ASN A 654 -7.78 -29.21 -39.10
C ASN A 654 -7.01 -28.99 -40.43
N SER A 655 -5.81 -29.54 -40.53
CA SER A 655 -4.96 -29.46 -41.71
C SER A 655 -5.49 -30.21 -42.96
N LYS A 656 -6.64 -30.90 -42.85
CA LYS A 656 -7.36 -31.54 -43.97
C LYS A 656 -8.58 -30.72 -44.39
N GLY A 657 -8.89 -29.59 -43.74
CA GLY A 657 -10.01 -28.70 -44.03
C GLY A 657 -11.35 -29.15 -43.44
N ASN A 658 -11.35 -30.11 -42.52
CA ASN A 658 -12.55 -30.51 -41.78
C ASN A 658 -12.82 -29.47 -40.67
N VAL A 659 -14.07 -29.08 -40.53
CA VAL A 659 -14.55 -28.14 -39.53
C VAL A 659 -15.21 -28.90 -38.39
N SER A 660 -14.88 -28.53 -37.17
CA SER A 660 -15.60 -28.94 -35.95
C SER A 660 -16.10 -27.73 -35.21
N ARG A 661 -17.24 -27.87 -34.53
CA ARG A 661 -17.89 -26.82 -33.75
C ARG A 661 -18.10 -27.31 -32.33
N GLN A 662 -17.84 -26.41 -31.38
CA GLN A 662 -18.09 -26.65 -29.96
C GLN A 662 -18.83 -25.44 -29.40
N THR A 663 -19.99 -25.64 -28.82
CA THR A 663 -20.74 -24.59 -28.16
C THR A 663 -20.06 -24.22 -26.84
N LEU A 664 -19.69 -22.94 -26.70
CA LEU A 664 -19.08 -22.39 -25.50
C LEU A 664 -20.05 -21.58 -24.64
N GLY A 665 -21.27 -21.31 -25.14
CA GLY A 665 -22.25 -20.46 -24.47
C GLY A 665 -21.84 -18.99 -24.39
N LEU A 666 -21.08 -18.52 -25.39
CA LEU A 666 -20.71 -17.09 -25.47
C LEU A 666 -21.79 -16.30 -26.19
N ASP A 667 -21.95 -15.04 -25.82
CA ASP A 667 -22.84 -14.12 -26.50
C ASP A 667 -22.30 -13.73 -27.89
N ALA A 668 -23.14 -13.10 -28.69
CA ALA A 668 -22.73 -12.60 -30.02
C ALA A 668 -21.53 -11.63 -29.95
N LYS A 669 -21.47 -10.82 -28.89
CA LYS A 669 -20.32 -9.95 -28.60
C LYS A 669 -19.44 -10.61 -27.54
N HIS A 670 -18.36 -11.19 -27.96
CA HIS A 670 -17.40 -11.85 -27.10
C HIS A 670 -15.97 -11.60 -27.59
N ASP A 671 -14.99 -11.88 -26.76
CA ASP A 671 -13.57 -11.84 -27.13
C ASP A 671 -12.94 -13.21 -26.88
N ILE A 672 -11.96 -13.54 -27.72
CA ILE A 672 -11.11 -14.72 -27.50
C ILE A 672 -9.64 -14.35 -27.64
N THR A 673 -8.80 -14.98 -26.84
CA THR A 673 -7.35 -15.04 -27.07
C THR A 673 -6.85 -16.43 -26.76
N SER A 674 -5.76 -16.86 -27.41
CA SER A 674 -5.28 -18.20 -27.23
C SER A 674 -3.79 -18.34 -27.43
N SER A 675 -3.15 -19.18 -26.62
CA SER A 675 -1.86 -19.81 -26.91
C SER A 675 -2.09 -21.18 -27.55
N SER A 676 -1.01 -21.95 -27.75
CA SER A 676 -1.15 -23.32 -28.29
C SER A 676 -1.95 -24.28 -27.38
N LYS A 677 -2.06 -24.00 -26.07
CA LYS A 677 -2.70 -24.88 -25.05
C LYS A 677 -3.66 -24.16 -24.10
N THR A 678 -3.75 -22.86 -24.17
CA THR A 678 -4.62 -22.06 -23.29
C THR A 678 -5.58 -21.27 -24.14
N LEU A 679 -6.86 -21.47 -23.93
CA LEU A 679 -7.93 -20.65 -24.49
C LEU A 679 -8.46 -19.76 -23.37
N VAL A 680 -8.63 -18.47 -23.68
CA VAL A 680 -9.26 -17.48 -22.82
C VAL A 680 -10.43 -16.88 -23.58
N THR A 681 -11.57 -16.78 -22.94
CA THR A 681 -12.78 -16.20 -23.53
C THR A 681 -13.39 -15.20 -22.55
N ARG A 682 -13.96 -14.12 -23.07
CA ARG A 682 -14.81 -13.21 -22.31
C ARG A 682 -16.14 -13.05 -22.99
N SER A 683 -17.20 -13.14 -22.23
CA SER A 683 -18.57 -12.87 -22.68
C SER A 683 -19.27 -12.09 -21.58
N GLU A 684 -19.79 -10.91 -21.87
CA GLU A 684 -20.28 -9.95 -20.88
C GLU A 684 -19.24 -9.70 -19.75
N ASN A 685 -19.59 -10.02 -18.51
CA ASN A 685 -18.74 -9.91 -17.33
C ASN A 685 -18.05 -11.23 -16.94
N LYS A 686 -18.22 -12.30 -17.72
CA LYS A 686 -17.59 -13.60 -17.42
C LYS A 686 -16.29 -13.78 -18.19
N LEU A 687 -15.19 -13.91 -17.48
CA LEU A 687 -13.88 -14.27 -18.01
C LEU A 687 -13.62 -15.77 -17.74
N SER A 688 -13.37 -16.54 -18.80
CA SER A 688 -13.04 -17.96 -18.69
C SER A 688 -11.61 -18.23 -19.15
N ILE A 689 -10.84 -18.95 -18.34
CA ILE A 689 -9.44 -19.29 -18.58
C ILE A 689 -9.33 -20.81 -18.51
N LYS A 690 -9.13 -21.49 -19.65
CA LYS A 690 -9.23 -22.96 -19.76
C LYS A 690 -10.60 -23.45 -19.28
N SER A 691 -10.64 -24.21 -18.17
CA SER A 691 -11.86 -24.74 -17.55
C SER A 691 -12.37 -23.91 -16.38
N ASN A 692 -11.62 -22.90 -15.93
CA ASN A 692 -11.99 -22.07 -14.81
C ASN A 692 -12.61 -20.76 -15.30
N SER A 693 -13.49 -20.16 -14.50
CA SER A 693 -14.10 -18.87 -14.82
C SER A 693 -14.19 -17.99 -13.59
N VAL A 694 -14.21 -16.71 -13.83
CA VAL A 694 -14.43 -15.66 -12.83
C VAL A 694 -15.46 -14.70 -13.37
N GLU A 695 -16.37 -14.27 -12.50
CA GLU A 695 -17.29 -13.18 -12.77
C GLU A 695 -16.63 -11.86 -12.35
N LEU A 696 -16.61 -10.92 -13.28
CA LEU A 696 -16.11 -9.57 -13.08
C LEU A 696 -17.30 -8.66 -12.71
N GLU A 697 -17.03 -7.47 -12.21
CA GLU A 697 -18.06 -6.42 -12.06
C GLU A 697 -18.66 -6.08 -13.45
N TYR A 698 -19.89 -5.57 -13.49
CA TYR A 698 -20.46 -5.09 -14.76
C TYR A 698 -19.69 -3.86 -15.23
N GLY A 699 -19.20 -3.89 -16.47
CA GLY A 699 -18.37 -2.83 -17.02
C GLY A 699 -18.10 -2.98 -18.52
N SER A 700 -17.28 -2.09 -19.07
CA SER A 700 -16.79 -2.15 -20.45
C SER A 700 -15.34 -2.63 -20.46
N TYR A 701 -15.10 -3.84 -20.95
CA TYR A 701 -13.81 -4.48 -20.86
C TYR A 701 -13.03 -4.45 -22.17
N SER A 702 -11.70 -4.29 -22.06
CA SER A 702 -10.77 -4.56 -23.16
C SER A 702 -10.80 -6.07 -23.53
N PRO A 703 -10.41 -6.44 -24.76
CA PRO A 703 -10.10 -7.85 -25.04
C PRO A 703 -9.05 -8.40 -24.06
N PRO A 704 -9.18 -9.67 -23.61
CA PRO A 704 -8.21 -10.26 -22.70
C PRO A 704 -6.86 -10.47 -23.38
N SER A 705 -5.77 -10.06 -22.71
CA SER A 705 -4.39 -10.29 -23.13
C SER A 705 -3.80 -11.49 -22.41
N LEU A 706 -3.05 -12.33 -23.14
CA LEU A 706 -2.43 -13.54 -22.60
C LEU A 706 -0.91 -13.46 -22.78
N PHE A 707 -0.17 -13.58 -21.68
CA PHE A 707 1.29 -13.58 -21.64
C PHE A 707 1.81 -14.90 -21.08
N TYR A 708 2.91 -15.40 -21.65
CA TYR A 708 3.63 -16.56 -21.15
C TYR A 708 5.07 -16.15 -20.86
N LEU A 709 5.38 -15.99 -19.58
CA LEU A 709 6.67 -15.52 -19.08
C LEU A 709 7.16 -16.39 -17.93
N ARG A 710 8.42 -16.81 -17.98
CA ARG A 710 9.06 -17.63 -16.92
C ARG A 710 8.20 -18.84 -16.50
N ASP A 711 7.70 -19.58 -17.51
CA ASP A 711 6.84 -20.76 -17.34
C ASP A 711 5.51 -20.52 -16.60
N LYS A 712 5.10 -19.25 -16.47
CA LYS A 712 3.80 -18.84 -15.92
C LYS A 712 2.94 -18.18 -16.99
N ILE A 713 1.64 -18.33 -16.84
CA ILE A 713 0.62 -17.70 -17.66
C ILE A 713 0.04 -16.53 -16.88
N TYR A 714 -0.01 -15.36 -17.52
CA TYR A 714 -0.65 -14.15 -17.02
C TYR A 714 -1.76 -13.78 -17.99
N ILE A 715 -2.94 -13.50 -17.47
CA ILE A 715 -4.09 -13.02 -18.22
C ILE A 715 -4.44 -11.64 -17.68
N SER A 716 -4.48 -10.63 -18.54
CA SER A 716 -4.92 -9.30 -18.18
C SER A 716 -6.20 -8.93 -18.89
N ILE A 717 -7.03 -8.17 -18.18
CA ILE A 717 -8.21 -7.52 -18.73
C ILE A 717 -8.39 -6.16 -18.02
N THR A 718 -8.78 -5.15 -18.78
CA THR A 718 -9.00 -3.80 -18.24
C THR A 718 -10.46 -3.44 -18.34
N ASP A 719 -11.07 -3.05 -17.22
CA ASP A 719 -12.35 -2.36 -17.23
C ASP A 719 -12.08 -0.90 -17.67
N LEU A 720 -12.51 -0.58 -18.88
CA LEU A 720 -12.31 0.73 -19.49
C LEU A 720 -13.23 1.81 -18.90
N GLN A 721 -14.36 1.41 -18.31
CA GLN A 721 -15.31 2.31 -17.67
C GLN A 721 -14.83 2.65 -16.24
N ALA A 722 -14.50 1.64 -15.46
CA ALA A 722 -14.01 1.82 -14.10
C ALA A 722 -12.51 2.12 -14.02
N GLN A 723 -11.77 2.07 -15.17
CA GLN A 723 -10.33 2.33 -15.28
C GLN A 723 -9.48 1.41 -14.40
N LYS A 724 -9.86 0.12 -14.35
CA LYS A 724 -9.27 -0.89 -13.48
C LYS A 724 -8.65 -2.02 -14.29
N ILE A 725 -7.37 -2.29 -14.06
CA ILE A 725 -6.64 -3.41 -14.66
C ILE A 725 -6.67 -4.60 -13.71
N TRP A 726 -7.09 -5.73 -14.23
CA TRP A 726 -7.05 -7.01 -13.55
C TRP A 726 -5.98 -7.91 -14.15
N LEU A 727 -5.29 -8.66 -13.30
CA LEU A 727 -4.34 -9.71 -13.66
C LEU A 727 -4.76 -11.02 -13.01
N PHE A 728 -4.77 -12.10 -13.79
CA PHE A 728 -5.15 -13.44 -13.35
C PHE A 728 -4.06 -14.45 -13.71
N ASP A 729 -3.97 -15.50 -12.93
CA ASP A 729 -3.16 -16.67 -13.24
C ASP A 729 -3.91 -17.66 -14.15
N SER A 730 -3.27 -18.79 -14.47
CA SER A 730 -3.87 -19.83 -15.31
C SER A 730 -5.06 -20.58 -14.69
N GLN A 731 -5.37 -20.34 -13.41
CA GLN A 731 -6.50 -20.90 -12.67
C GLN A 731 -7.64 -19.89 -12.48
N ALA A 732 -7.58 -18.75 -13.17
CA ALA A 732 -8.50 -17.62 -13.02
C ALA A 732 -8.50 -16.96 -11.62
N LYS A 733 -7.41 -17.13 -10.87
CA LYS A 733 -7.24 -16.47 -9.58
C LYS A 733 -6.57 -15.11 -9.78
N PRO A 734 -7.13 -14.01 -9.24
CA PRO A 734 -6.51 -12.71 -9.34
C PRO A 734 -5.19 -12.66 -8.55
N PHE A 735 -4.22 -11.92 -9.07
CA PHE A 735 -2.99 -11.60 -8.34
C PHE A 735 -3.30 -10.70 -7.14
N ALA A 736 -2.43 -10.71 -6.14
CA ALA A 736 -2.53 -9.76 -5.04
C ALA A 736 -2.30 -8.32 -5.56
N SER A 737 -2.89 -7.34 -4.91
CA SER A 737 -2.79 -5.91 -5.26
C SER A 737 -3.41 -5.52 -6.62
N VAL A 738 -4.28 -6.34 -7.22
CA VAL A 738 -5.20 -5.90 -8.29
C VAL A 738 -6.60 -5.63 -7.72
N PRO A 739 -7.39 -4.75 -8.36
CA PRO A 739 -7.06 -3.99 -9.56
C PRO A 739 -6.14 -2.80 -9.30
N VAL A 740 -5.39 -2.39 -10.33
CA VAL A 740 -4.65 -1.13 -10.37
C VAL A 740 -5.24 -0.21 -11.45
N PHE A 741 -4.93 1.08 -11.38
CA PHE A 741 -5.44 2.07 -12.33
C PHE A 741 -4.84 1.89 -13.73
N GLY A 742 -5.67 2.06 -14.79
CA GLY A 742 -5.26 2.12 -16.18
C GLY A 742 -6.45 2.13 -17.13
N THR A 743 -6.27 2.75 -18.32
CA THR A 743 -7.36 3.03 -19.28
C THR A 743 -7.21 2.28 -20.60
N SER A 744 -6.26 1.36 -20.70
CA SER A 744 -6.04 0.54 -21.91
C SER A 744 -5.68 -0.90 -21.55
N ALA A 745 -5.66 -1.77 -22.56
CA ALA A 745 -4.97 -3.05 -22.44
C ALA A 745 -3.50 -2.84 -22.05
N ILE A 746 -2.91 -3.83 -21.37
CA ILE A 746 -1.50 -3.78 -20.97
C ILE A 746 -0.61 -4.55 -21.96
N ASP A 747 0.68 -4.21 -21.96
CA ASP A 747 1.74 -5.11 -22.41
C ASP A 747 2.66 -5.47 -21.25
N LEU A 748 2.94 -6.78 -21.05
CA LEU A 748 3.67 -7.34 -19.92
C LEU A 748 4.97 -8.00 -20.38
N ALA A 749 6.07 -7.63 -19.75
CA ALA A 749 7.40 -8.19 -20.06
C ALA A 749 8.32 -8.13 -18.83
N ASN A 750 9.53 -8.69 -18.94
CA ASN A 750 10.66 -8.31 -18.09
C ASN A 750 11.39 -7.16 -18.83
N ALA A 751 11.20 -5.94 -18.36
CA ALA A 751 11.65 -4.76 -19.07
C ALA A 751 13.09 -4.34 -18.73
N ASP A 752 13.62 -4.70 -17.60
CA ASP A 752 14.96 -4.28 -17.16
C ASP A 752 15.93 -5.41 -16.79
N ALA A 753 15.50 -6.66 -16.99
CA ALA A 753 16.27 -7.88 -16.77
C ALA A 753 16.54 -8.20 -15.29
N ASP A 754 15.77 -7.63 -14.37
CA ASP A 754 15.78 -7.96 -12.94
C ASP A 754 14.69 -9.00 -12.56
N ALA A 755 14.45 -9.17 -11.26
CA ALA A 755 13.51 -10.19 -10.77
C ALA A 755 12.03 -9.84 -11.00
N PRO A 756 11.53 -8.61 -10.80
CA PRO A 756 10.15 -8.25 -11.12
C PRO A 756 9.82 -8.37 -12.62
N LEU A 757 8.54 -8.37 -12.94
CA LEU A 757 8.03 -8.15 -14.29
C LEU A 757 7.48 -6.73 -14.36
N GLU A 758 7.44 -6.15 -15.55
CA GLU A 758 6.84 -4.85 -15.76
C GLU A 758 5.68 -4.92 -16.75
N PHE A 759 4.70 -4.07 -16.57
CA PHE A 759 3.68 -3.83 -17.58
C PHE A 759 3.43 -2.34 -17.81
N VAL A 760 3.06 -2.02 -19.03
CA VAL A 760 2.73 -0.66 -19.46
C VAL A 760 1.27 -0.57 -19.85
N THR A 761 0.65 0.58 -19.57
CA THR A 761 -0.73 0.91 -19.92
C THR A 761 -0.86 2.41 -20.17
N LYS A 762 -1.99 2.83 -20.72
CA LYS A 762 -2.38 4.25 -20.68
C LYS A 762 -2.84 4.62 -19.28
N GLY A 763 -2.45 5.82 -18.85
CA GLY A 763 -3.03 6.51 -17.70
C GLY A 763 -4.26 7.33 -18.10
N ASP A 764 -4.18 8.66 -17.98
CA ASP A 764 -5.14 9.57 -18.62
C ASP A 764 -4.98 9.55 -20.14
N SER A 765 -5.79 10.33 -20.86
CA SER A 765 -5.81 10.33 -22.33
C SER A 765 -4.43 10.52 -22.97
N ASN A 766 -3.56 11.32 -22.35
CA ASN A 766 -2.23 11.69 -22.86
C ASN A 766 -1.06 11.14 -22.01
N SER A 767 -1.31 10.25 -21.05
CA SER A 767 -0.26 9.68 -20.19
C SER A 767 -0.11 8.18 -20.34
N LEU A 768 1.07 7.68 -20.05
CA LEU A 768 1.36 6.26 -19.90
C LEU A 768 1.93 5.97 -18.52
N ILE A 769 1.65 4.79 -18.00
CA ILE A 769 2.12 4.34 -16.70
C ILE A 769 2.86 3.01 -16.89
N MET A 770 3.99 2.86 -16.22
CA MET A 770 4.67 1.58 -16.06
C MET A 770 4.55 1.10 -14.62
N TYR A 771 4.11 -0.13 -14.44
CA TYR A 771 4.02 -0.83 -13.17
C TYR A 771 5.05 -1.93 -13.08
N GLN A 772 5.52 -2.21 -11.85
CA GLN A 772 6.32 -3.39 -11.50
C GLN A 772 5.48 -4.41 -10.75
N LEU A 773 5.63 -5.69 -11.11
CA LEU A 773 4.98 -6.85 -10.53
C LEU A 773 6.04 -7.73 -9.84
N TYR A 774 6.07 -7.74 -8.52
CA TYR A 774 7.04 -8.46 -7.68
C TYR A 774 6.67 -9.91 -7.44
#